data_21b02e48f8e0ccae2a7e1efec7866fa2
#
_entry.id   21b02e48f8e0ccae2a7e1efec7866fa2
#
_cell.length_a   1.000
_cell.length_b   1.000
_cell.length_c   1.000
_cell.angle_alpha   90.00
_cell.angle_beta   90.00
_cell.angle_gamma   90.00
#
_symmetry.space_group_name_H-M   'P 1'
#
loop_
_entity.id
_entity.type
_entity.pdbx_description
1 polymer ?
#
loop_
_entity_poly.entity_id
_entity_poly.type
_entity_poly.pdbx_seq_one_letter_code
_entity_poly.pdbx_strand_id
1 'polypeptide(L)'
;MTTRTHSIEVRPGPRSRYRLLPVLGPVVDSLLAWFRRQGYSESTIRNYLKAATPLCHWLQKCRGGSLKGLRQRDLCAAYDHFRIRRVEVAAATRAFGRFLTEHRLMHTERPEPLSPSEREVQLFNSHLRAVRGLAPMTITGHQGRIRAFLRFLKLDERPAAIRMLNLDRIDAFLRQAATTNNRFSLQHIVASLRAFLRYQHAQGKLREPLHLQIDTPRTYRLEQLPRALPWDQISALLRSIDPTTPGGLRDLAILYVAAHYGLRSSELVRLTLDDIDWRAGVMKITQSKTKQILLLPLTDEAGQILSSYLKSGRPLSPRRELFLRRRAPDGPLAPTAVHDILEHRIALSSLELPSMGCHVLRHSLAVHLLRRGVSLPTIGATLGHRDLESTTVYLRLATEDLREVGLPVPQGGRAAILHREGWKRKLAPAQRSPKVPVSHKGFRSGLASSLRCYLTTRRALGRAYRVEEDTLHRWDDFLRRHYGKAREVKPQMFLRWVSTMPTLQATVRRNRLRIVRNFLLYHARRHPRTPIPELLTFPKPSPRQVPYLVSPADMARILATANVLPSSHQNPLRAQTIRLALILLYCCGLRRGELLRLRLCDFDPQQNVLRIENTKFHKSRLIPLSPSVAEEVHRYVALRRRQRPAPDPETFLLWSNNPLARARTYSATALADNWRLLCLATGVLDERGRAPRLHDLRHGFAVMALHRWYRQGREVQSKLVHLATYLGHVSPVSTHYYLHLCPELREAANRLFHEYAESLFPSKGAR
;
A
#
# COMPACT_ATOMS: atom_id res chain seq x y z
N MET A 1 58.42 3.27 77.57
CA MET A 1 58.42 2.92 76.13
C MET A 1 56.92 2.75 75.77
N THR A 2 56.31 3.76 75.16
CA THR A 2 54.90 3.86 74.83
C THR A 2 54.73 3.43 73.41
N THR A 3 54.09 2.31 73.18
CA THR A 3 53.69 1.80 71.82
C THR A 3 52.46 2.54 71.36
N ARG A 4 52.61 3.39 70.34
CA ARG A 4 51.49 3.97 69.55
C ARG A 4 50.93 2.93 68.66
N THR A 5 49.70 2.50 68.93
CA THR A 5 48.86 1.77 67.98
C THR A 5 48.33 2.71 66.90
N HIS A 6 48.83 2.61 65.68
CA HIS A 6 48.26 3.23 64.50
C HIS A 6 46.94 2.51 64.15
N SER A 7 45.81 3.13 64.39
CA SER A 7 44.54 2.73 63.81
C SER A 7 44.60 3.00 62.29
N ILE A 8 44.59 1.94 61.50
CA ILE A 8 44.44 2.03 60.02
C ILE A 8 42.99 2.44 59.76
N GLU A 9 42.78 3.74 59.46
CA GLU A 9 41.53 4.18 58.83
C GLU A 9 41.34 3.46 57.50
N VAL A 10 40.53 2.42 57.49
CA VAL A 10 40.10 1.76 56.27
C VAL A 10 39.29 2.79 55.46
N ARG A 11 39.92 3.40 54.47
CA ARG A 11 39.20 4.28 53.52
C ARG A 11 38.05 3.52 52.92
N PRO A 12 36.79 4.00 53.03
CA PRO A 12 35.63 3.30 52.51
C PRO A 12 35.79 3.08 51.01
N GLY A 13 35.73 1.82 50.58
CA GLY A 13 35.88 1.43 49.18
C GLY A 13 34.94 2.25 48.28
N PRO A 14 35.26 2.42 47.02
CA PRO A 14 34.55 3.32 46.08
C PRO A 14 33.03 3.09 45.95
N ARG A 15 32.49 2.04 46.56
CA ARG A 15 31.05 1.71 46.61
C ARG A 15 30.35 2.17 47.88
N SER A 16 31.04 2.44 48.94
CA SER A 16 30.46 2.86 50.23
C SER A 16 29.72 4.20 50.15
N ARG A 17 30.16 5.13 49.30
CA ARG A 17 29.52 6.44 49.11
C ARG A 17 28.07 6.34 48.58
N TYR A 18 27.71 5.28 47.85
CA TYR A 18 26.35 5.13 47.31
C TYR A 18 25.34 4.60 48.35
N ARG A 19 25.82 3.98 49.45
CA ARG A 19 24.99 3.61 50.59
C ARG A 19 24.46 4.82 51.37
N LEU A 20 25.14 5.97 51.22
CA LEU A 20 24.75 7.22 51.84
C LEU A 20 23.77 8.02 51.00
N LEU A 21 23.41 7.57 49.80
CA LEU A 21 22.45 8.26 48.96
C LEU A 21 21.05 8.27 49.59
N PRO A 22 20.37 9.40 49.55
CA PRO A 22 18.99 9.49 50.01
C PRO A 22 18.07 8.54 49.28
N VAL A 23 17.09 8.05 49.31
CA VAL A 23 16.16 7.20 48.58
C VAL A 23 16.73 5.80 48.19
N LEU A 24 17.84 5.71 47.48
CA LEU A 24 18.36 4.42 46.97
C LEU A 24 19.47 3.78 47.84
N GLY A 25 20.05 4.53 48.76
CA GLY A 25 21.11 4.04 49.67
C GLY A 25 20.75 2.76 50.36
N PRO A 26 19.58 2.63 51.03
CA PRO A 26 19.18 1.41 51.75
C PRO A 26 19.08 0.14 50.88
N VAL A 27 18.93 0.28 49.56
CA VAL A 27 18.70 -0.84 48.61
C VAL A 27 19.84 -1.03 47.61
N VAL A 28 20.92 -0.27 47.74
CA VAL A 28 22.04 -0.28 46.77
C VAL A 28 22.65 -1.67 46.59
N ASP A 29 22.84 -2.43 47.65
CA ASP A 29 23.43 -3.78 47.55
C ASP A 29 22.48 -4.75 46.82
N SER A 30 21.21 -4.72 47.12
CA SER A 30 20.18 -5.49 46.41
C SER A 30 20.06 -5.05 44.94
N LEU A 31 20.16 -3.75 44.66
CA LEU A 31 20.18 -3.20 43.33
C LEU A 31 21.40 -3.67 42.52
N LEU A 32 22.58 -3.71 43.14
CA LEU A 32 23.80 -4.22 42.49
C LEU A 32 23.66 -5.70 42.16
N ALA A 33 23.16 -6.54 43.12
CA ALA A 33 22.90 -7.93 42.87
C ALA A 33 21.88 -8.15 41.73
N TRP A 34 20.85 -7.32 41.70
CA TRP A 34 19.84 -7.33 40.64
C TRP A 34 20.44 -6.95 39.27
N PHE A 35 21.23 -5.88 39.16
CA PHE A 35 21.91 -5.51 37.92
C PHE A 35 22.76 -6.66 37.36
N ARG A 36 23.53 -7.33 38.24
CA ARG A 36 24.34 -8.46 37.81
C ARG A 36 23.49 -9.63 37.32
N ARG A 37 22.41 -9.97 38.05
CA ARG A 37 21.44 -10.99 37.60
C ARG A 37 20.78 -10.67 36.27
N GLN A 38 20.56 -9.36 36.00
CA GLN A 38 20.00 -8.91 34.71
C GLN A 38 21.06 -8.78 33.60
N GLY A 39 22.29 -9.21 33.82
CA GLY A 39 23.36 -9.22 32.81
C GLY A 39 23.98 -7.85 32.50
N TYR A 40 23.86 -6.86 33.40
CA TYR A 40 24.52 -5.56 33.19
C TYR A 40 26.04 -5.67 33.42
N SER A 41 26.83 -5.09 32.49
CA SER A 41 28.28 -4.99 32.65
C SER A 41 28.68 -4.10 33.84
N GLU A 42 29.82 -4.42 34.48
CA GLU A 42 30.33 -3.61 35.60
C GLU A 42 30.57 -2.15 35.21
N SER A 43 30.90 -1.87 33.96
CA SER A 43 31.01 -0.49 33.44
C SER A 43 29.64 0.23 33.41
N THR A 44 28.60 -0.46 32.95
CA THR A 44 27.23 0.09 32.91
C THR A 44 26.70 0.27 34.35
N ILE A 45 26.95 -0.70 35.23
CA ILE A 45 26.59 -0.60 36.65
C ILE A 45 27.22 0.64 37.29
N ARG A 46 28.55 0.85 37.08
CA ARG A 46 29.24 2.06 37.54
C ARG A 46 28.62 3.35 36.99
N ASN A 47 28.28 3.39 35.73
CA ASN A 47 27.64 4.58 35.14
C ASN A 47 26.24 4.82 35.73
N TYR A 48 25.46 3.78 35.92
CA TYR A 48 24.13 3.91 36.53
C TYR A 48 24.21 4.34 38.01
N LEU A 49 25.21 3.84 38.77
CA LEU A 49 25.43 4.34 40.13
C LEU A 49 25.85 5.80 40.15
N LYS A 50 26.71 6.27 39.22
CA LYS A 50 27.00 7.71 39.10
C LYS A 50 25.75 8.49 38.75
N ALA A 51 24.87 7.98 37.89
CA ALA A 51 23.59 8.59 37.54
C ALA A 51 22.56 8.56 38.70
N ALA A 52 22.71 7.63 39.65
CA ALA A 52 21.86 7.56 40.85
C ALA A 52 22.02 8.81 41.75
N THR A 53 23.21 9.40 41.81
CA THR A 53 23.46 10.58 42.66
C THR A 53 22.54 11.76 42.29
N PRO A 54 22.57 12.30 41.05
CA PRO A 54 21.66 13.40 40.68
C PRO A 54 20.19 13.00 40.72
N LEU A 55 19.86 11.75 40.46
CA LEU A 55 18.47 11.23 40.57
C LEU A 55 17.99 11.30 42.03
N CYS A 56 18.80 10.78 42.98
CA CYS A 56 18.45 10.76 44.41
C CYS A 56 18.29 12.14 44.98
N HIS A 57 19.19 13.08 44.64
CA HIS A 57 19.07 14.49 45.08
C HIS A 57 17.80 15.15 44.51
N TRP A 58 17.49 14.88 43.23
CA TRP A 58 16.26 15.42 42.64
C TRP A 58 15.01 14.85 43.33
N LEU A 59 14.98 13.52 43.56
CA LEU A 59 13.88 12.87 44.29
C LEU A 59 13.76 13.37 45.71
N GLN A 60 14.89 13.59 46.43
CA GLN A 60 14.91 14.14 47.75
C GLN A 60 14.31 15.55 47.81
N LYS A 61 14.73 16.40 46.89
CA LYS A 61 14.22 17.78 46.79
C LYS A 61 12.72 17.84 46.51
N CYS A 62 12.23 16.92 45.69
CA CYS A 62 10.82 16.89 45.24
C CYS A 62 9.91 16.14 46.22
N ARG A 63 10.42 15.15 47.01
CA ARG A 63 9.60 14.18 47.77
C ARG A 63 10.14 13.78 49.17
N GLY A 64 11.08 14.49 49.72
CA GLY A 64 11.53 14.30 51.10
C GLY A 64 12.41 13.07 51.37
N GLY A 65 12.95 12.40 50.36
CA GLY A 65 14.09 11.48 50.54
C GLY A 65 13.80 10.06 51.08
N SER A 66 12.55 9.65 51.23
CA SER A 66 12.21 8.30 51.70
C SER A 66 11.79 7.36 50.57
N LEU A 67 12.35 6.14 50.56
CA LEU A 67 11.96 5.09 49.63
C LEU A 67 10.50 4.65 49.82
N LYS A 68 10.02 4.61 51.08
CA LYS A 68 8.63 4.22 51.42
C LYS A 68 7.56 5.13 50.82
N GLY A 69 7.90 6.40 50.56
CA GLY A 69 7.00 7.38 49.96
C GLY A 69 7.09 7.49 48.45
N LEU A 70 8.04 6.79 47.79
CA LEU A 70 8.31 6.89 46.37
C LEU A 70 7.19 6.21 45.55
N ARG A 71 6.68 6.91 44.57
CA ARG A 71 5.59 6.45 43.68
C ARG A 71 6.05 6.36 42.25
N GLN A 72 5.34 5.58 41.44
CA GLN A 72 5.64 5.44 40.00
C GLN A 72 5.66 6.79 39.26
N ARG A 73 4.74 7.71 39.60
CA ARG A 73 4.68 9.04 39.00
C ARG A 73 5.91 9.90 39.27
N ASP A 74 6.57 9.69 40.41
CA ASP A 74 7.78 10.44 40.79
C ASP A 74 8.96 10.01 39.90
N LEU A 75 9.06 8.72 39.57
CA LEU A 75 10.03 8.20 38.59
C LEU A 75 9.72 8.66 37.18
N CYS A 76 8.45 8.72 36.78
CA CYS A 76 8.05 9.27 35.49
C CYS A 76 8.43 10.75 35.36
N ALA A 77 8.18 11.56 36.40
CA ALA A 77 8.57 12.96 36.45
C ALA A 77 10.09 13.15 36.42
N ALA A 78 10.84 12.31 37.15
CA ALA A 78 12.31 12.30 37.09
C ALA A 78 12.81 11.95 35.68
N TYR A 79 12.23 10.92 35.04
CA TYR A 79 12.55 10.58 33.68
C TYR A 79 12.30 11.74 32.71
N ASP A 80 11.15 12.37 32.77
CA ASP A 80 10.83 13.49 31.88
C ASP A 80 11.74 14.71 32.14
N HIS A 81 12.14 14.96 33.39
CA HIS A 81 13.08 16.02 33.73
C HIS A 81 14.46 15.81 33.12
N PHE A 82 14.97 14.55 33.13
CA PHE A 82 16.33 14.26 32.70
C PHE A 82 16.44 13.85 31.21
N ARG A 83 15.38 13.42 30.55
CA ARG A 83 15.43 12.81 29.20
C ARG A 83 16.05 13.68 28.11
N ILE A 84 15.99 15.01 28.24
CA ILE A 84 16.55 15.95 27.25
C ILE A 84 17.99 16.36 27.62
N ARG A 85 18.25 16.61 28.90
CA ARG A 85 19.52 17.22 29.36
C ARG A 85 20.56 16.21 29.83
N ARG A 86 20.12 15.05 30.34
CA ARG A 86 20.98 14.01 30.95
C ARG A 86 20.41 12.63 30.67
N VAL A 87 20.60 12.20 29.43
CA VAL A 87 20.03 10.94 28.91
C VAL A 87 20.47 9.72 29.74
N GLU A 88 21.70 9.74 30.27
CA GLU A 88 22.25 8.68 31.13
C GLU A 88 21.48 8.56 32.45
N VAL A 89 21.05 9.70 33.05
CA VAL A 89 20.24 9.71 34.27
C VAL A 89 18.83 9.19 33.96
N ALA A 90 18.25 9.59 32.83
CA ALA A 90 16.95 9.10 32.42
C ALA A 90 16.96 7.57 32.16
N ALA A 91 18.05 7.05 31.57
CA ALA A 91 18.21 5.61 31.36
C ALA A 91 18.34 4.85 32.70
N ALA A 92 19.12 5.38 33.62
CA ALA A 92 19.26 4.85 34.97
C ALA A 92 17.91 4.89 35.73
N THR A 93 17.15 5.98 35.61
CA THR A 93 15.81 6.13 36.25
C THR A 93 14.87 4.99 35.80
N ARG A 94 14.89 4.63 34.52
CA ARG A 94 14.10 3.48 34.03
C ARG A 94 14.56 2.14 34.59
N ALA A 95 15.89 1.94 34.74
CA ALA A 95 16.44 0.73 35.29
C ALA A 95 16.09 0.60 36.78
N PHE A 96 16.21 1.68 37.57
CA PHE A 96 15.81 1.75 38.99
C PHE A 96 14.31 1.52 39.14
N GLY A 97 13.48 2.13 38.30
CA GLY A 97 12.04 1.92 38.32
C GLY A 97 11.65 0.46 38.14
N ARG A 98 12.32 -0.28 37.23
CA ARG A 98 12.10 -1.72 37.07
C ARG A 98 12.48 -2.51 38.33
N PHE A 99 13.66 -2.23 38.90
CA PHE A 99 14.11 -2.86 40.14
C PHE A 99 13.11 -2.63 41.27
N LEU A 100 12.71 -1.38 41.49
CA LEU A 100 11.78 -1.00 42.55
C LEU A 100 10.39 -1.65 42.37
N THR A 101 9.93 -1.76 41.13
CA THR A 101 8.65 -2.41 40.80
C THR A 101 8.70 -3.91 41.05
N GLU A 102 9.78 -4.59 40.58
CA GLU A 102 9.97 -6.03 40.69
C GLU A 102 10.07 -6.45 42.17
N HIS A 103 10.74 -5.66 43.00
CA HIS A 103 10.89 -5.93 44.45
C HIS A 103 9.80 -5.32 45.31
N ARG A 104 8.75 -4.72 44.71
CA ARG A 104 7.62 -4.08 45.42
C ARG A 104 8.06 -3.02 46.46
N LEU A 105 9.11 -2.28 46.15
CA LEU A 105 9.71 -1.27 47.05
C LEU A 105 9.09 0.12 46.91
N MET A 106 8.15 0.30 46.00
CA MET A 106 7.43 1.55 45.82
C MET A 106 6.07 1.54 46.52
N HIS A 107 5.63 2.69 46.95
CA HIS A 107 4.27 2.85 47.48
C HIS A 107 3.26 2.52 46.39
N THR A 108 2.40 1.55 46.68
CA THR A 108 1.30 1.19 45.76
C THR A 108 0.26 2.31 45.84
N GLU A 109 0.26 3.16 44.83
CA GLU A 109 -0.81 4.16 44.73
C GLU A 109 -2.14 3.44 44.58
N ARG A 110 -3.18 3.89 45.28
CA ARG A 110 -4.54 3.59 44.83
C ARG A 110 -4.61 4.09 43.39
N PRO A 111 -4.97 3.24 42.40
CA PRO A 111 -5.05 3.70 41.03
C PRO A 111 -5.92 4.94 40.98
N GLU A 112 -5.37 6.05 40.50
CA GLU A 112 -6.19 7.26 40.27
C GLU A 112 -7.40 6.84 39.43
N PRO A 113 -8.59 7.38 39.72
CA PRO A 113 -9.77 7.04 38.96
C PRO A 113 -9.49 7.35 37.49
N LEU A 114 -9.62 6.34 36.67
CA LEU A 114 -9.38 6.46 35.23
C LEU A 114 -10.20 7.61 34.67
N SER A 115 -9.58 8.40 33.80
CA SER A 115 -10.33 9.41 33.05
C SER A 115 -11.48 8.74 32.27
N PRO A 116 -12.57 9.46 32.02
CA PRO A 116 -13.67 8.94 31.21
C PRO A 116 -13.20 8.28 29.91
N SER A 117 -12.24 8.87 29.21
CA SER A 117 -11.65 8.31 27.99
C SER A 117 -10.93 6.98 28.23
N GLU A 118 -10.08 6.89 29.25
CA GLU A 118 -9.34 5.65 29.54
C GLU A 118 -10.27 4.54 30.05
N ARG A 119 -11.32 4.89 30.80
CA ARG A 119 -12.33 3.91 31.23
C ARG A 119 -13.04 3.29 30.03
N GLU A 120 -13.46 4.10 29.05
CA GLU A 120 -14.11 3.60 27.82
C GLU A 120 -13.14 2.73 26.99
N VAL A 121 -11.87 3.11 26.90
CA VAL A 121 -10.85 2.33 26.21
C VAL A 121 -10.62 0.98 26.89
N GLN A 122 -10.54 0.93 28.22
CA GLN A 122 -10.34 -0.32 28.96
C GLN A 122 -11.53 -1.26 28.82
N LEU A 123 -12.76 -0.76 28.95
CA LEU A 123 -13.97 -1.56 28.76
C LEU A 123 -14.03 -2.13 27.34
N PHE A 124 -13.74 -1.32 26.35
CA PHE A 124 -13.68 -1.78 24.96
C PHE A 124 -12.58 -2.82 24.73
N ASN A 125 -11.38 -2.65 25.30
CA ASN A 125 -10.29 -3.62 25.20
C ASN A 125 -10.66 -4.97 25.86
N SER A 126 -11.33 -4.94 27.00
CA SER A 126 -11.84 -6.15 27.68
C SER A 126 -12.84 -6.88 26.78
N HIS A 127 -13.78 -6.17 26.15
CA HIS A 127 -14.70 -6.71 25.18
C HIS A 127 -13.98 -7.35 23.96
N LEU A 128 -12.97 -6.64 23.40
CA LEU A 128 -12.20 -7.16 22.26
C LEU A 128 -11.45 -8.44 22.62
N ARG A 129 -10.95 -8.55 23.84
CA ARG A 129 -10.24 -9.73 24.35
C ARG A 129 -11.18 -10.87 24.67
N ALA A 130 -12.17 -10.62 25.52
CA ALA A 130 -13.02 -11.66 26.07
C ALA A 130 -14.08 -12.15 25.06
N VAL A 131 -14.71 -11.23 24.32
CA VAL A 131 -15.84 -11.57 23.39
C VAL A 131 -15.34 -11.81 21.98
N ARG A 132 -14.34 -11.03 21.52
CA ARG A 132 -13.87 -11.12 20.13
C ARG A 132 -12.61 -11.97 19.96
N GLY A 133 -11.95 -12.39 21.03
CA GLY A 133 -10.72 -13.20 20.98
C GLY A 133 -9.57 -12.59 20.17
N LEU A 134 -9.49 -11.24 20.10
CA LEU A 134 -8.48 -10.59 19.27
C LEU A 134 -7.08 -10.68 19.90
N ALA A 135 -6.06 -10.79 19.02
CA ALA A 135 -4.68 -10.80 19.45
C ALA A 135 -4.26 -9.47 20.12
N PRO A 136 -3.37 -9.49 21.13
CA PRO A 136 -2.96 -8.30 21.89
C PRO A 136 -2.50 -7.13 21.02
N MET A 137 -1.70 -7.40 19.99
CA MET A 137 -1.21 -6.37 19.06
C MET A 137 -2.35 -5.70 18.28
N THR A 138 -3.37 -6.46 17.90
CA THR A 138 -4.57 -5.92 17.23
C THR A 138 -5.34 -5.01 18.18
N ILE A 139 -5.50 -5.41 19.46
CA ILE A 139 -6.16 -4.61 20.51
C ILE A 139 -5.39 -3.30 20.73
N THR A 140 -4.05 -3.35 20.85
CA THR A 140 -3.21 -2.15 20.97
C THR A 140 -3.42 -1.19 19.78
N GLY A 141 -3.53 -1.73 18.57
CA GLY A 141 -3.84 -0.94 17.38
C GLY A 141 -5.22 -0.26 17.45
N HIS A 142 -6.25 -0.97 17.91
CA HIS A 142 -7.58 -0.38 18.17
C HIS A 142 -7.52 0.70 19.24
N GLN A 143 -6.84 0.43 20.35
CA GLN A 143 -6.69 1.31 21.49
C GLN A 143 -6.14 2.69 21.10
N GLY A 144 -5.02 2.74 20.37
CA GLY A 144 -4.43 4.01 19.95
C GLY A 144 -5.38 4.86 19.08
N ARG A 145 -6.10 4.22 18.16
CA ARG A 145 -7.03 4.92 17.27
C ARG A 145 -8.28 5.40 17.98
N ILE A 146 -8.78 4.63 18.95
CA ILE A 146 -9.97 5.05 19.74
C ILE A 146 -9.59 6.15 20.70
N ARG A 147 -8.41 6.13 21.35
CA ARG A 147 -7.94 7.29 22.15
C ARG A 147 -7.92 8.59 21.32
N ALA A 148 -7.44 8.54 20.09
CA ALA A 148 -7.46 9.70 19.20
C ALA A 148 -8.88 10.20 18.91
N PHE A 149 -9.84 9.31 18.72
CA PHE A 149 -11.25 9.64 18.52
C PHE A 149 -11.88 10.25 19.79
N LEU A 150 -11.66 9.65 20.96
CA LEU A 150 -12.21 10.15 22.24
C LEU A 150 -11.63 11.52 22.61
N ARG A 151 -10.32 11.73 22.30
CA ARG A 151 -9.68 13.06 22.45
C ARG A 151 -10.31 14.10 21.52
N PHE A 152 -10.62 13.74 20.25
CA PHE A 152 -11.34 14.61 19.34
C PHE A 152 -12.73 14.98 19.85
N LEU A 153 -13.43 14.05 20.52
CA LEU A 153 -14.72 14.30 21.16
C LEU A 153 -14.62 15.12 22.44
N LYS A 154 -13.40 15.31 22.99
CA LYS A 154 -13.15 15.92 24.31
C LYS A 154 -13.91 15.20 25.41
N LEU A 155 -13.87 13.85 25.42
CA LEU A 155 -14.70 13.05 26.34
C LEU A 155 -14.40 13.32 27.81
N ASP A 156 -13.14 13.65 28.16
CA ASP A 156 -12.73 13.94 29.54
C ASP A 156 -13.33 15.26 30.06
N GLU A 157 -13.57 16.21 29.14
CA GLU A 157 -14.25 17.48 29.44
C GLU A 157 -15.79 17.35 29.33
N ARG A 158 -16.27 16.44 28.49
CA ARG A 158 -17.69 16.25 28.13
C ARG A 158 -18.08 14.79 28.20
N PRO A 159 -18.33 14.20 29.38
CA PRO A 159 -18.62 12.76 29.53
C PRO A 159 -19.84 12.27 28.75
N ALA A 160 -20.81 13.15 28.45
CA ALA A 160 -21.99 12.82 27.63
C ALA A 160 -21.71 12.78 26.11
N ALA A 161 -20.50 13.13 25.66
CA ALA A 161 -20.20 13.28 24.23
C ALA A 161 -20.48 12.00 23.40
N ILE A 162 -20.35 10.80 23.97
CA ILE A 162 -20.68 9.54 23.28
C ILE A 162 -22.20 9.43 23.07
N ARG A 163 -23.03 9.77 24.06
CA ARG A 163 -24.49 9.71 23.94
C ARG A 163 -25.06 10.71 22.94
N MET A 164 -24.35 11.86 22.77
CA MET A 164 -24.71 12.93 21.84
C MET A 164 -24.04 12.78 20.46
N LEU A 165 -23.39 11.63 20.20
CA LEU A 165 -22.65 11.40 18.95
C LEU A 165 -23.62 11.26 17.78
N ASN A 166 -23.31 11.95 16.71
CA ASN A 166 -24.03 11.91 15.44
C ASN A 166 -23.04 11.74 14.25
N LEU A 167 -23.59 11.51 13.06
CA LEU A 167 -22.79 11.31 11.85
C LEU A 167 -21.92 12.52 11.47
N ASP A 168 -22.35 13.74 11.78
CA ASP A 168 -21.58 14.94 11.43
C ASP A 168 -20.28 15.02 12.21
N ARG A 169 -20.31 14.65 13.49
CA ARG A 169 -19.09 14.55 14.30
C ARG A 169 -18.16 13.44 13.85
N ILE A 170 -18.72 12.29 13.47
CA ILE A 170 -17.94 11.17 12.90
C ILE A 170 -17.28 11.58 11.58
N ASP A 171 -18.05 12.18 10.66
CA ASP A 171 -17.53 12.66 9.38
C ASP A 171 -16.46 13.77 9.58
N ALA A 172 -16.63 14.65 10.59
CA ALA A 172 -15.63 15.67 10.92
C ALA A 172 -14.33 15.06 11.41
N PHE A 173 -14.39 14.05 12.30
CA PHE A 173 -13.20 13.30 12.73
C PHE A 173 -12.50 12.62 11.56
N LEU A 174 -13.24 11.95 10.67
CA LEU A 174 -12.66 11.27 9.51
C LEU A 174 -12.01 12.25 8.53
N ARG A 175 -12.60 13.42 8.31
CA ARG A 175 -11.99 14.48 7.50
C ARG A 175 -10.68 14.98 8.12
N GLN A 176 -10.66 15.22 9.43
CA GLN A 176 -9.44 15.60 10.14
C GLN A 176 -8.38 14.49 10.10
N ALA A 177 -8.77 13.24 10.35
CA ALA A 177 -7.84 12.10 10.26
C ALA A 177 -7.25 11.93 8.85
N ALA A 178 -8.01 12.26 7.82
CA ALA A 178 -7.57 12.15 6.42
C ALA A 178 -6.49 13.18 6.03
N THR A 179 -6.30 14.26 6.78
CA THR A 179 -5.25 15.27 6.51
C THR A 179 -3.85 14.74 6.84
N THR A 180 -3.75 13.84 7.82
CA THR A 180 -2.47 13.31 8.33
C THR A 180 -2.23 11.84 8.01
N ASN A 181 -3.27 11.12 7.57
CA ASN A 181 -3.19 9.68 7.34
C ASN A 181 -3.43 9.33 5.88
N ASN A 182 -2.65 8.36 5.38
CA ASN A 182 -2.90 7.77 4.08
C ASN A 182 -4.17 6.89 4.10
N ARG A 183 -4.67 6.49 2.92
CA ARG A 183 -5.92 5.72 2.78
C ARG A 183 -5.93 4.39 3.52
N PHE A 184 -4.79 3.69 3.60
CA PHE A 184 -4.67 2.43 4.34
C PHE A 184 -4.81 2.64 5.85
N SER A 185 -4.10 3.63 6.39
CA SER A 185 -4.23 4.02 7.80
C SER A 185 -5.66 4.46 8.12
N LEU A 186 -6.27 5.25 7.23
CA LEU A 186 -7.65 5.69 7.39
C LEU A 186 -8.65 4.53 7.36
N GLN A 187 -8.42 3.49 6.54
CA GLN A 187 -9.24 2.28 6.55
C GLN A 187 -9.18 1.56 7.91
N HIS A 188 -8.00 1.49 8.51
CA HIS A 188 -7.84 0.92 9.87
C HIS A 188 -8.52 1.79 10.94
N ILE A 189 -8.48 3.12 10.80
CA ILE A 189 -9.21 4.04 11.68
C ILE A 189 -10.71 3.78 11.58
N VAL A 190 -11.25 3.71 10.37
CA VAL A 190 -12.68 3.41 10.14
C VAL A 190 -13.07 2.04 10.70
N ALA A 191 -12.23 1.01 10.52
CA ALA A 191 -12.47 -0.33 11.07
C ALA A 191 -12.53 -0.31 12.60
N SER A 192 -11.58 0.40 13.24
CA SER A 192 -11.55 0.56 14.70
C SER A 192 -12.77 1.33 15.21
N LEU A 193 -13.12 2.42 14.51
CA LEU A 193 -14.28 3.25 14.85
C LEU A 193 -15.59 2.46 14.74
N ARG A 194 -15.78 1.68 13.66
CA ARG A 194 -16.95 0.81 13.53
C ARG A 194 -17.03 -0.25 14.64
N ALA A 195 -15.91 -0.86 15.02
CA ALA A 195 -15.88 -1.83 16.10
C ALA A 195 -16.28 -1.18 17.42
N PHE A 196 -15.77 0.02 17.73
CA PHE A 196 -16.08 0.77 18.92
C PHE A 196 -17.54 1.22 18.95
N LEU A 197 -18.06 1.80 17.86
CA LEU A 197 -19.45 2.26 17.79
C LEU A 197 -20.44 1.10 17.87
N ARG A 198 -20.09 -0.06 17.30
CA ARG A 198 -20.89 -1.28 17.47
C ARG A 198 -20.95 -1.71 18.94
N TYR A 199 -19.80 -1.65 19.63
CA TYR A 199 -19.73 -1.93 21.07
C TYR A 199 -20.58 -0.94 21.84
N GLN A 200 -20.46 0.36 21.59
CA GLN A 200 -21.23 1.40 22.29
C GLN A 200 -22.73 1.29 22.04
N HIS A 201 -23.15 0.90 20.84
CA HIS A 201 -24.54 0.62 20.52
C HIS A 201 -25.05 -0.62 21.28
N ALA A 202 -24.25 -1.69 21.33
CA ALA A 202 -24.61 -2.90 22.09
C ALA A 202 -24.67 -2.66 23.60
N GLN A 203 -23.97 -1.63 24.14
CA GLN A 203 -24.05 -1.19 25.52
C GLN A 203 -25.21 -0.20 25.79
N GLY A 204 -26.06 0.06 24.79
CA GLY A 204 -27.17 1.02 24.93
C GLY A 204 -26.77 2.49 25.04
N LYS A 205 -25.48 2.83 24.88
CA LYS A 205 -25.00 4.22 24.93
C LYS A 205 -25.30 5.01 23.66
N LEU A 206 -25.50 4.34 22.54
CA LEU A 206 -25.91 4.92 21.26
C LEU A 206 -27.29 4.41 20.88
N ARG A 207 -28.21 5.31 20.56
CA ARG A 207 -29.59 4.96 20.15
C ARG A 207 -29.60 4.36 18.73
N GLU A 208 -28.77 4.88 17.82
CA GLU A 208 -28.72 4.48 16.43
C GLU A 208 -27.47 3.64 16.11
N PRO A 209 -27.56 2.68 15.18
CA PRO A 209 -26.44 1.87 14.75
C PRO A 209 -25.49 2.65 13.80
N LEU A 210 -24.89 3.74 14.29
CA LEU A 210 -24.02 4.64 13.51
C LEU A 210 -22.89 3.91 12.80
N HIS A 211 -22.43 2.78 13.34
CA HIS A 211 -21.38 1.96 12.74
C HIS A 211 -21.73 1.42 11.34
N LEU A 212 -23.01 1.26 11.00
CA LEU A 212 -23.46 0.84 9.67
C LEU A 212 -23.43 1.98 8.65
N GLN A 213 -23.46 3.22 9.11
CA GLN A 213 -23.60 4.41 8.28
C GLN A 213 -22.28 5.05 7.89
N ILE A 214 -21.15 4.57 8.42
CA ILE A 214 -19.80 5.11 8.11
C ILE A 214 -19.32 4.57 6.77
N ASP A 215 -18.83 5.47 5.92
CA ASP A 215 -18.20 5.08 4.66
C ASP A 215 -16.77 4.57 4.87
N THR A 216 -16.35 3.56 4.09
CA THR A 216 -14.99 3.01 4.14
C THR A 216 -14.14 3.60 3.01
N PRO A 217 -12.89 4.01 3.29
CA PRO A 217 -11.93 4.32 2.26
C PRO A 217 -11.74 3.13 1.33
N ARG A 218 -11.76 3.39 0.03
CA ARG A 218 -11.51 2.33 -0.93
C ARG A 218 -10.01 2.14 -1.12
N THR A 219 -9.49 1.04 -0.66
CA THR A 219 -8.10 0.62 -0.86
C THR A 219 -8.06 -0.55 -1.84
N TYR A 220 -6.96 -0.66 -2.57
CA TYR A 220 -6.76 -1.74 -3.52
C TYR A 220 -5.47 -2.47 -3.15
N ARG A 221 -5.51 -3.80 -3.15
CA ARG A 221 -4.42 -4.68 -2.71
C ARG A 221 -3.09 -4.45 -3.42
N LEU A 222 -3.10 -3.92 -4.64
CA LEU A 222 -1.92 -3.76 -5.48
C LEU A 222 -1.59 -2.29 -5.78
N GLU A 223 -1.83 -1.37 -4.85
CA GLU A 223 -1.58 0.07 -5.07
C GLU A 223 -0.10 0.38 -5.20
N GLN A 224 0.73 -0.17 -4.32
CA GLN A 224 2.18 0.03 -4.33
C GLN A 224 2.89 -1.18 -4.92
N LEU A 225 4.02 -0.94 -5.57
CA LEU A 225 4.93 -2.02 -5.94
C LEU A 225 5.58 -2.60 -4.67
N PRO A 226 5.77 -3.94 -4.58
CA PRO A 226 6.58 -4.50 -3.52
C PRO A 226 7.98 -3.89 -3.57
N ARG A 227 8.55 -3.57 -2.42
CA ARG A 227 9.94 -3.15 -2.35
C ARG A 227 10.80 -4.39 -2.28
N ALA A 228 11.66 -4.62 -3.25
CA ALA A 228 12.62 -5.70 -3.28
C ALA A 228 13.98 -5.15 -3.72
N LEU A 229 15.05 -5.66 -3.15
CA LEU A 229 16.42 -5.38 -3.56
C LEU A 229 16.91 -6.47 -4.54
N PRO A 230 17.81 -6.15 -5.45
CA PRO A 230 18.60 -7.13 -6.17
C PRO A 230 19.31 -8.07 -5.20
N TRP A 231 19.41 -9.36 -5.54
CA TRP A 231 19.96 -10.37 -4.63
C TRP A 231 21.45 -10.18 -4.36
N ASP A 232 22.19 -9.66 -5.34
CA ASP A 232 23.58 -9.27 -5.20
C ASP A 232 23.81 -8.18 -4.14
N GLN A 233 22.90 -7.22 -4.04
CA GLN A 233 22.93 -6.20 -2.98
C GLN A 233 22.68 -6.79 -1.59
N ILE A 234 21.76 -7.75 -1.47
CA ILE A 234 21.54 -8.47 -0.20
C ILE A 234 22.77 -9.28 0.16
N SER A 235 23.34 -10.01 -0.79
CA SER A 235 24.57 -10.78 -0.59
C SER A 235 25.75 -9.90 -0.22
N ALA A 236 25.86 -8.72 -0.83
CA ALA A 236 26.89 -7.72 -0.47
C ALA A 236 26.71 -7.20 0.95
N LEU A 237 25.45 -6.89 1.34
CA LEU A 237 25.13 -6.46 2.71
C LEU A 237 25.50 -7.54 3.74
N LEU A 238 25.13 -8.81 3.50
CA LEU A 238 25.45 -9.90 4.42
C LEU A 238 26.98 -10.10 4.54
N ARG A 239 27.73 -10.00 3.44
CA ARG A 239 29.19 -10.11 3.42
C ARG A 239 29.90 -8.93 4.11
N SER A 240 29.28 -7.76 4.17
CA SER A 240 29.85 -6.60 4.87
C SER A 240 29.80 -6.70 6.40
N ILE A 241 29.09 -7.71 6.94
CA ILE A 241 28.95 -7.88 8.37
C ILE A 241 30.18 -8.64 8.90
N ASP A 242 30.96 -8.00 9.79
CA ASP A 242 32.11 -8.62 10.43
C ASP A 242 31.70 -9.75 11.38
N PRO A 243 32.04 -11.02 11.06
CA PRO A 243 31.67 -12.17 11.88
C PRO A 243 32.65 -12.41 13.06
N THR A 244 33.67 -11.59 13.24
CA THR A 244 34.64 -11.77 14.35
C THR A 244 34.10 -11.24 15.68
N THR A 245 33.11 -10.34 15.61
CA THR A 245 32.47 -9.78 16.80
C THR A 245 31.20 -10.54 17.19
N PRO A 246 30.92 -10.72 18.49
CA PRO A 246 29.67 -11.35 18.94
C PRO A 246 28.41 -10.63 18.43
N GLY A 247 28.52 -9.30 18.18
CA GLY A 247 27.46 -8.50 17.58
C GLY A 247 27.24 -8.81 16.12
N GLY A 248 28.33 -8.93 15.38
CA GLY A 248 28.31 -9.27 13.96
C GLY A 248 27.78 -10.70 13.74
N LEU A 249 28.23 -11.69 14.54
CA LEU A 249 27.70 -13.06 14.48
C LEU A 249 26.18 -13.10 14.67
N ARG A 250 25.67 -12.39 15.68
CA ARG A 250 24.22 -12.30 15.91
C ARG A 250 23.50 -11.67 14.73
N ASP A 251 23.98 -10.52 14.27
CA ASP A 251 23.30 -9.74 13.23
C ASP A 251 23.36 -10.46 11.89
N LEU A 252 24.49 -11.11 11.59
CA LEU A 252 24.64 -11.98 10.41
C LEU A 252 23.65 -13.15 10.47
N ALA A 253 23.57 -13.87 11.58
CA ALA A 253 22.65 -15.00 11.73
C ALA A 253 21.19 -14.56 11.59
N ILE A 254 20.78 -13.43 12.19
CA ILE A 254 19.44 -12.88 12.07
C ILE A 254 19.11 -12.50 10.63
N LEU A 255 19.98 -11.73 9.98
CA LEU A 255 19.71 -11.21 8.62
C LEU A 255 19.84 -12.30 7.56
N TYR A 256 20.75 -13.26 7.75
CA TYR A 256 20.89 -14.44 6.88
C TYR A 256 19.61 -15.28 6.89
N VAL A 257 19.13 -15.67 8.08
CA VAL A 257 17.89 -16.46 8.22
C VAL A 257 16.69 -15.68 7.70
N ALA A 258 16.61 -14.36 7.96
CA ALA A 258 15.54 -13.52 7.42
C ALA A 258 15.55 -13.45 5.89
N ALA A 259 16.73 -13.37 5.26
CA ALA A 259 16.86 -13.26 3.81
C ALA A 259 16.64 -14.60 3.10
N HIS A 260 17.31 -15.67 3.54
CA HIS A 260 17.31 -16.97 2.84
C HIS A 260 16.06 -17.81 3.08
N TYR A 261 15.39 -17.62 4.21
CA TYR A 261 14.12 -18.30 4.50
C TYR A 261 12.90 -17.40 4.40
N GLY A 262 13.11 -16.10 4.18
CA GLY A 262 12.02 -15.13 4.04
C GLY A 262 11.13 -15.00 5.27
N LEU A 263 11.66 -15.21 6.48
CA LEU A 263 10.89 -15.19 7.72
C LEU A 263 10.42 -13.78 8.07
N ARG A 264 9.24 -13.69 8.67
CA ARG A 264 8.76 -12.42 9.24
C ARG A 264 9.52 -12.13 10.54
N SER A 265 9.78 -10.85 10.84
CA SER A 265 10.48 -10.46 12.09
C SER A 265 9.87 -11.10 13.34
N SER A 266 8.53 -11.23 13.39
CA SER A 266 7.84 -11.88 14.51
C SER A 266 7.98 -13.40 14.56
N GLU A 267 8.28 -14.05 13.45
CA GLU A 267 8.59 -15.49 13.38
C GLU A 267 10.03 -15.72 13.81
N LEU A 268 10.94 -14.91 13.27
CA LEU A 268 12.37 -14.97 13.56
C LEU A 268 12.70 -14.83 15.06
N VAL A 269 12.15 -13.81 15.74
CA VAL A 269 12.43 -13.58 17.17
C VAL A 269 11.77 -14.59 18.11
N ARG A 270 10.87 -15.42 17.62
CA ARG A 270 10.22 -16.49 18.38
C ARG A 270 10.88 -17.84 18.22
N LEU A 271 11.83 -17.97 17.31
CA LEU A 271 12.60 -19.20 17.17
C LEU A 271 13.27 -19.54 18.49
N THR A 272 13.17 -20.80 18.86
CA THR A 272 13.82 -21.38 20.03
C THR A 272 14.92 -22.35 19.61
N LEU A 273 15.75 -22.74 20.56
CA LEU A 273 16.78 -23.79 20.34
C LEU A 273 16.15 -25.14 19.95
N ASP A 274 14.92 -25.40 20.42
CA ASP A 274 14.16 -26.63 20.15
C ASP A 274 13.51 -26.65 18.75
N ASP A 275 13.46 -25.52 18.08
CA ASP A 275 12.92 -25.42 16.71
C ASP A 275 13.94 -25.83 15.64
N ILE A 276 15.19 -26.11 16.02
CA ILE A 276 16.26 -26.54 15.11
C ILE A 276 16.60 -28.00 15.40
N ASP A 277 16.21 -28.86 14.47
CA ASP A 277 16.66 -30.27 14.49
C ASP A 277 17.96 -30.39 13.66
N TRP A 278 19.07 -30.39 14.37
CA TRP A 278 20.41 -30.47 13.76
C TRP A 278 20.70 -31.82 13.11
N ARG A 279 20.07 -32.91 13.59
CA ARG A 279 20.26 -34.27 13.05
C ARG A 279 19.44 -34.47 11.80
N ALA A 280 18.19 -34.06 11.83
CA ALA A 280 17.30 -34.12 10.65
C ALA A 280 17.59 -33.03 9.63
N GLY A 281 18.40 -32.00 9.95
CA GLY A 281 18.66 -30.87 9.09
C GLY A 281 17.41 -30.04 8.79
N VAL A 282 16.55 -29.80 9.80
CA VAL A 282 15.25 -29.13 9.62
C VAL A 282 15.07 -28.02 10.65
N MET A 283 14.52 -26.91 10.21
CA MET A 283 14.08 -25.78 11.03
C MET A 283 12.56 -25.69 11.02
N LYS A 284 11.93 -25.72 12.21
CA LYS A 284 10.49 -25.63 12.43
C LYS A 284 10.06 -24.19 12.67
N ILE A 285 9.21 -23.65 11.82
CA ILE A 285 8.72 -22.27 11.93
C ILE A 285 7.24 -22.24 12.26
N THR A 286 6.89 -21.72 13.42
CA THR A 286 5.49 -21.47 13.79
C THR A 286 5.04 -20.12 13.27
N GLN A 287 4.18 -20.11 12.27
CA GLN A 287 3.69 -18.88 11.64
C GLN A 287 2.85 -18.04 12.60
N SER A 288 3.19 -16.77 12.74
CA SER A 288 2.54 -15.87 13.70
C SER A 288 1.06 -15.59 13.40
N LYS A 289 0.66 -15.54 12.11
CA LYS A 289 -0.70 -15.21 11.67
C LYS A 289 -1.62 -16.43 11.54
N THR A 290 -1.12 -17.51 10.96
CA THR A 290 -1.91 -18.70 10.62
C THR A 290 -1.84 -19.80 11.67
N LYS A 291 -0.85 -19.73 12.57
CA LYS A 291 -0.48 -20.78 13.53
C LYS A 291 -0.08 -22.11 12.89
N GLN A 292 0.13 -22.11 11.57
CA GLN A 292 0.63 -23.27 10.85
C GLN A 292 2.12 -23.46 11.12
N ILE A 293 2.55 -24.73 11.13
CA ILE A 293 3.94 -25.11 11.23
C ILE A 293 4.47 -25.29 9.82
N LEU A 294 5.60 -24.64 9.55
CA LEU A 294 6.35 -24.77 8.31
C LEU A 294 7.68 -25.43 8.64
N LEU A 295 8.00 -26.55 7.97
CA LEU A 295 9.27 -27.22 8.07
C LEU A 295 10.14 -26.77 6.89
N LEU A 296 11.31 -26.21 7.19
CA LEU A 296 12.26 -25.73 6.19
C LEU A 296 13.59 -26.48 6.33
N PRO A 297 14.25 -26.88 5.23
CA PRO A 297 15.54 -27.53 5.30
C PRO A 297 16.60 -26.56 5.87
N LEU A 298 17.40 -27.04 6.80
CA LEU A 298 18.56 -26.31 7.31
C LEU A 298 19.73 -26.54 6.36
N THR A 299 20.06 -25.55 5.55
CA THR A 299 21.22 -25.63 4.65
C THR A 299 22.53 -25.61 5.44
N ASP A 300 23.59 -26.20 4.88
CA ASP A 300 24.91 -26.27 5.54
C ASP A 300 25.43 -24.88 5.93
N GLU A 301 25.27 -23.89 5.05
CA GLU A 301 25.67 -22.51 5.30
C GLU A 301 24.88 -21.88 6.45
N ALA A 302 23.55 -22.08 6.48
CA ALA A 302 22.72 -21.64 7.59
C ALA A 302 23.11 -22.31 8.90
N GLY A 303 23.38 -23.61 8.85
CA GLY A 303 23.86 -24.39 9.99
C GLY A 303 25.18 -23.87 10.55
N GLN A 304 26.15 -23.59 9.68
CA GLN A 304 27.45 -23.02 10.08
C GLN A 304 27.31 -21.64 10.73
N ILE A 305 26.53 -20.73 10.13
CA ILE A 305 26.30 -19.39 10.66
C ILE A 305 25.60 -19.45 12.03
N LEU A 306 24.56 -20.27 12.15
CA LEU A 306 23.83 -20.44 13.41
C LEU A 306 24.71 -21.10 14.49
N SER A 307 25.51 -22.13 14.16
CA SER A 307 26.44 -22.75 15.08
C SER A 307 27.49 -21.76 15.59
N SER A 308 28.06 -20.94 14.69
CA SER A 308 29.03 -19.89 15.06
C SER A 308 28.41 -18.86 16.01
N TYR A 309 27.18 -18.44 15.71
CA TYR A 309 26.44 -17.55 16.62
C TYR A 309 26.20 -18.20 17.99
N LEU A 310 25.76 -19.45 18.04
CA LEU A 310 25.49 -20.18 19.30
C LEU A 310 26.74 -20.34 20.15
N LYS A 311 27.89 -20.65 19.52
CA LYS A 311 29.17 -20.87 20.23
C LYS A 311 29.81 -19.59 20.75
N SER A 312 29.79 -18.51 19.94
CA SER A 312 30.61 -17.33 20.22
C SER A 312 29.85 -16.00 20.23
N GLY A 313 28.59 -15.95 19.73
CA GLY A 313 27.80 -14.73 19.62
C GLY A 313 26.63 -14.62 20.59
N ARG A 314 26.08 -15.78 21.02
CA ARG A 314 24.90 -15.82 21.89
C ARG A 314 25.30 -15.62 23.35
N PRO A 315 24.65 -14.67 24.07
CA PRO A 315 24.89 -14.54 25.53
C PRO A 315 24.53 -15.82 26.28
N LEU A 316 25.33 -16.14 27.33
CA LEU A 316 24.99 -17.20 28.27
C LEU A 316 23.69 -16.85 29.00
N SER A 317 22.65 -17.66 28.79
CA SER A 317 21.32 -17.42 29.36
C SER A 317 20.54 -18.73 29.45
N PRO A 318 19.73 -18.94 30.48
CA PRO A 318 18.84 -20.11 30.60
C PRO A 318 17.66 -20.06 29.63
N ARG A 319 17.49 -18.99 28.92
CA ARG A 319 16.39 -18.78 27.96
C ARG A 319 16.54 -19.69 26.76
N ARG A 320 15.41 -20.19 26.28
CA ARG A 320 15.37 -21.07 25.10
C ARG A 320 15.25 -20.32 23.77
N GLU A 321 14.93 -19.03 23.77
CA GLU A 321 14.85 -18.23 22.54
C GLU A 321 16.22 -18.20 21.84
N LEU A 322 16.22 -18.42 20.52
CA LEU A 322 17.43 -18.50 19.72
C LEU A 322 18.20 -17.17 19.73
N PHE A 323 17.50 -16.07 19.47
CA PHE A 323 18.09 -14.73 19.36
C PHE A 323 17.80 -13.88 20.59
N LEU A 324 18.86 -13.51 21.31
CA LEU A 324 18.80 -12.75 22.55
C LEU A 324 19.34 -11.33 22.37
N ARG A 325 18.92 -10.45 23.29
CA ARG A 325 19.52 -9.12 23.43
C ARG A 325 20.96 -9.23 23.93
N ARG A 326 21.85 -8.41 23.35
CA ARG A 326 23.22 -8.29 23.85
C ARG A 326 23.39 -7.27 24.96
N ARG A 327 22.42 -6.35 25.06
CA ARG A 327 22.42 -5.31 26.10
C ARG A 327 21.37 -5.65 27.14
N ALA A 328 21.77 -5.49 28.38
CA ALA A 328 20.87 -5.66 29.52
C ALA A 328 19.63 -4.73 29.40
N PRO A 329 18.48 -5.15 29.91
CA PRO A 329 18.25 -6.41 30.61
C PRO A 329 18.23 -7.60 29.66
N ASP A 330 18.73 -8.76 30.16
CA ASP A 330 18.69 -10.01 29.41
C ASP A 330 17.26 -10.34 28.95
N GLY A 331 17.15 -10.93 27.79
CA GLY A 331 15.84 -11.30 27.25
C GLY A 331 15.78 -11.48 25.74
N PRO A 332 14.63 -11.92 25.21
CA PRO A 332 14.43 -12.09 23.78
C PRO A 332 14.42 -10.76 23.05
N LEU A 333 14.73 -10.81 21.75
CA LEU A 333 14.61 -9.66 20.86
C LEU A 333 13.12 -9.31 20.65
N ALA A 334 12.82 -8.01 20.57
CA ALA A 334 11.55 -7.56 20.05
C ALA A 334 11.52 -7.66 18.51
N PRO A 335 10.35 -7.87 17.87
CA PRO A 335 10.26 -7.89 16.41
C PRO A 335 10.76 -6.60 15.72
N THR A 336 10.67 -5.45 16.40
CA THR A 336 11.20 -4.16 15.92
C THR A 336 12.73 -4.14 15.88
N ALA A 337 13.40 -4.87 16.79
CA ALA A 337 14.86 -4.92 16.83
C ALA A 337 15.48 -5.50 15.56
N VAL A 338 14.79 -6.37 14.83
CA VAL A 338 15.25 -6.89 13.53
C VAL A 338 15.35 -5.79 12.50
N HIS A 339 14.40 -4.84 12.51
CA HIS A 339 14.44 -3.66 11.65
C HIS A 339 15.61 -2.74 12.05
N ASP A 340 15.77 -2.48 13.34
CA ASP A 340 16.85 -1.61 13.84
C ASP A 340 18.23 -2.20 13.49
N ILE A 341 18.38 -3.54 13.56
CA ILE A 341 19.59 -4.26 13.13
C ILE A 341 19.83 -4.07 11.62
N LEU A 342 18.81 -4.25 10.79
CA LEU A 342 18.92 -4.09 9.35
C LEU A 342 19.36 -2.65 9.00
N GLU A 343 18.69 -1.63 9.53
CA GLU A 343 19.02 -0.22 9.31
C GLU A 343 20.45 0.12 9.79
N HIS A 344 20.83 -0.40 10.95
CA HIS A 344 22.18 -0.20 11.47
C HIS A 344 23.25 -0.82 10.57
N ARG A 345 23.02 -2.03 10.03
CA ARG A 345 23.98 -2.68 9.11
C ARG A 345 24.00 -2.02 7.74
N ILE A 346 22.89 -1.49 7.24
CA ILE A 346 22.85 -0.66 6.03
C ILE A 346 23.69 0.61 6.26
N ALA A 347 23.52 1.28 7.39
CA ALA A 347 24.28 2.50 7.71
C ALA A 347 25.78 2.29 7.87
N LEU A 348 26.21 1.09 8.31
CA LEU A 348 27.64 0.73 8.43
C LEU A 348 28.24 0.22 7.11
N SER A 349 27.40 -0.22 6.18
CA SER A 349 27.87 -0.66 4.86
C SER A 349 28.13 0.56 3.95
N SER A 350 29.05 0.42 3.01
CA SER A 350 29.28 1.43 1.94
C SER A 350 28.21 1.39 0.84
N LEU A 351 27.13 0.62 1.05
CA LEU A 351 26.08 0.42 0.06
C LEU A 351 25.04 1.55 0.15
N GLU A 352 24.77 2.20 -0.97
CA GLU A 352 23.67 3.16 -1.08
C GLU A 352 22.33 2.45 -1.16
N LEU A 353 21.82 1.98 -0.01
CA LEU A 353 20.52 1.32 0.10
C LEU A 353 19.51 2.26 0.77
N PRO A 354 18.28 2.34 0.26
CA PRO A 354 17.24 3.14 0.89
C PRO A 354 16.82 2.51 2.22
N SER A 355 16.39 3.32 3.19
CA SER A 355 15.76 2.84 4.44
C SER A 355 14.54 1.97 4.15
N MET A 356 14.50 0.76 4.70
CA MET A 356 13.50 -0.24 4.39
C MET A 356 13.20 -1.17 5.57
N GLY A 357 11.94 -1.54 5.73
CA GLY A 357 11.56 -2.56 6.72
C GLY A 357 12.00 -3.98 6.33
N CYS A 358 12.18 -4.86 7.31
CA CYS A 358 12.66 -6.26 7.11
C CYS A 358 11.85 -7.08 6.11
N HIS A 359 10.62 -6.69 5.78
CA HIS A 359 9.82 -7.33 4.72
C HIS A 359 10.48 -7.28 3.34
N VAL A 360 11.41 -6.33 3.12
CA VAL A 360 12.18 -6.25 1.87
C VAL A 360 12.97 -7.53 1.62
N LEU A 361 13.59 -8.12 2.63
CA LEU A 361 14.36 -9.37 2.51
C LEU A 361 13.49 -10.51 1.98
N ARG A 362 12.29 -10.67 2.57
CA ARG A 362 11.30 -11.66 2.12
C ARG A 362 10.81 -11.40 0.68
N HIS A 363 10.56 -10.16 0.33
CA HIS A 363 10.15 -9.79 -1.04
C HIS A 363 11.28 -10.05 -2.04
N SER A 364 12.52 -9.76 -1.65
CA SER A 364 13.69 -10.00 -2.49
C SER A 364 13.94 -11.49 -2.73
N LEU A 365 13.81 -12.33 -1.69
CA LEU A 365 13.86 -13.79 -1.84
C LEU A 365 12.81 -14.28 -2.83
N ALA A 366 11.55 -13.85 -2.68
CA ALA A 366 10.48 -14.26 -3.59
C ALA A 366 10.76 -13.89 -5.04
N VAL A 367 11.27 -12.67 -5.28
CA VAL A 367 11.65 -12.20 -6.62
C VAL A 367 12.87 -12.97 -7.14
N HIS A 368 13.86 -13.24 -6.28
CA HIS A 368 15.04 -14.03 -6.65
C HIS A 368 14.67 -15.44 -7.07
N LEU A 369 13.85 -16.15 -6.28
CA LEU A 369 13.36 -17.49 -6.61
C LEU A 369 12.56 -17.49 -7.92
N LEU A 370 11.69 -16.49 -8.12
CA LEU A 370 10.91 -16.34 -9.34
C LEU A 370 11.82 -16.17 -10.56
N ARG A 371 12.85 -15.32 -10.48
CA ARG A 371 13.85 -15.14 -11.55
C ARG A 371 14.68 -16.38 -11.84
N ARG A 372 14.80 -17.30 -10.87
CA ARG A 372 15.41 -18.62 -11.04
C ARG A 372 14.44 -19.66 -11.61
N GLY A 373 13.23 -19.27 -12.01
CA GLY A 373 12.23 -20.16 -12.61
C GLY A 373 11.46 -21.02 -11.60
N VAL A 374 11.57 -20.75 -10.29
CA VAL A 374 10.79 -21.46 -9.28
C VAL A 374 9.32 -21.10 -9.42
N SER A 375 8.43 -22.10 -9.41
CA SER A 375 7.00 -21.91 -9.62
C SER A 375 6.36 -21.06 -8.49
N LEU A 376 5.33 -20.28 -8.84
CA LEU A 376 4.59 -19.47 -7.84
C LEU A 376 4.02 -20.30 -6.69
N PRO A 377 3.44 -21.51 -6.92
CA PRO A 377 3.00 -22.37 -5.82
C PRO A 377 4.15 -22.77 -4.89
N THR A 378 5.31 -23.13 -5.43
CA THR A 378 6.50 -23.50 -4.64
C THR A 378 7.00 -22.32 -3.81
N ILE A 379 7.10 -21.12 -4.41
CA ILE A 379 7.45 -19.88 -3.68
C ILE A 379 6.43 -19.62 -2.57
N GLY A 380 5.13 -19.78 -2.87
CA GLY A 380 4.06 -19.63 -1.89
C GLY A 380 4.20 -20.60 -0.71
N ALA A 381 4.48 -21.87 -0.98
CA ALA A 381 4.71 -22.91 0.03
C ALA A 381 5.95 -22.58 0.89
N THR A 382 7.09 -22.24 0.28
CA THR A 382 8.32 -21.86 0.99
C THR A 382 8.10 -20.66 1.92
N LEU A 383 7.35 -19.67 1.48
CA LEU A 383 7.02 -18.49 2.27
C LEU A 383 5.84 -18.73 3.24
N GLY A 384 5.16 -19.86 3.16
CA GLY A 384 3.96 -20.13 3.93
C GLY A 384 2.81 -19.16 3.64
N HIS A 385 2.53 -18.90 2.36
CA HIS A 385 1.37 -18.14 1.94
C HIS A 385 0.12 -19.01 1.95
N ARG A 386 -0.96 -18.47 2.49
CA ARG A 386 -2.25 -19.18 2.58
C ARG A 386 -2.97 -19.28 1.24
N ASP A 387 -2.75 -18.32 0.36
CA ASP A 387 -3.35 -18.23 -0.96
C ASP A 387 -2.29 -17.85 -2.00
N LEU A 388 -2.45 -18.38 -3.21
CA LEU A 388 -1.57 -18.11 -4.34
C LEU A 388 -1.57 -16.62 -4.73
N GLU A 389 -2.68 -15.94 -4.51
CA GLU A 389 -2.83 -14.51 -4.82
C GLU A 389 -1.84 -13.65 -4.02
N SER A 390 -1.43 -14.09 -2.83
CA SER A 390 -0.39 -13.42 -2.04
C SER A 390 0.99 -13.50 -2.69
N THR A 391 1.26 -14.55 -3.49
CA THR A 391 2.52 -14.75 -4.20
C THR A 391 2.55 -14.04 -5.54
N THR A 392 1.39 -13.88 -6.22
CA THR A 392 1.31 -13.18 -7.52
C THR A 392 1.74 -11.72 -7.47
N VAL A 393 1.79 -11.13 -6.27
CA VAL A 393 2.32 -9.77 -6.07
C VAL A 393 3.76 -9.63 -6.59
N TYR A 394 4.57 -10.68 -6.51
CA TYR A 394 5.98 -10.68 -6.93
C TYR A 394 6.16 -10.70 -8.45
N LEU A 395 5.20 -11.23 -9.22
CA LEU A 395 5.22 -11.15 -10.68
C LEU A 395 5.36 -9.70 -11.19
N ARG A 396 4.90 -8.74 -10.42
CA ARG A 396 4.98 -7.32 -10.78
C ARG A 396 6.41 -6.78 -10.83
N LEU A 397 7.37 -7.51 -10.27
CA LEU A 397 8.80 -7.20 -10.26
C LEU A 397 9.63 -8.15 -11.14
N ALA A 398 9.02 -9.20 -11.68
CA ALA A 398 9.65 -10.12 -12.63
C ALA A 398 9.62 -9.50 -14.04
N THR A 399 10.44 -8.50 -14.27
CA THR A 399 10.43 -7.72 -15.51
C THR A 399 10.75 -8.57 -16.74
N GLU A 400 11.64 -9.58 -16.64
CA GLU A 400 11.99 -10.42 -17.76
C GLU A 400 10.83 -11.35 -18.19
N ASP A 401 10.16 -11.99 -17.23
CA ASP A 401 8.98 -12.82 -17.51
C ASP A 401 7.83 -11.99 -18.11
N LEU A 402 7.72 -10.73 -17.65
CA LEU A 402 6.72 -9.82 -18.19
C LEU A 402 7.11 -9.22 -19.54
N ARG A 403 8.39 -9.22 -19.93
CA ARG A 403 8.86 -8.73 -21.24
C ARG A 403 8.29 -9.55 -22.38
N GLU A 404 8.14 -10.86 -22.17
CA GLU A 404 7.49 -11.76 -23.12
C GLU A 404 6.02 -11.40 -23.41
N VAL A 405 5.36 -10.63 -22.58
CA VAL A 405 3.97 -10.19 -22.81
C VAL A 405 3.90 -9.10 -23.88
N GLY A 406 4.89 -8.20 -23.92
CA GLY A 406 4.96 -7.09 -24.86
C GLY A 406 4.99 -7.54 -26.32
N LEU A 407 4.25 -6.87 -27.20
CA LEU A 407 4.26 -7.14 -28.62
C LEU A 407 5.38 -6.37 -29.32
N PRO A 408 5.94 -6.89 -30.40
CA PRO A 408 6.86 -6.12 -31.25
C PRO A 408 6.09 -5.05 -32.04
N VAL A 409 6.81 -4.04 -32.51
CA VAL A 409 6.25 -3.01 -33.39
C VAL A 409 5.98 -3.61 -34.77
N PRO A 410 4.74 -3.52 -35.29
CA PRO A 410 4.42 -3.99 -36.63
C PRO A 410 5.20 -3.23 -37.72
N GLN A 411 5.76 -3.96 -38.68
CA GLN A 411 6.57 -3.41 -39.76
C GLN A 411 5.94 -3.70 -41.14
N GLY A 412 6.51 -3.13 -42.22
CA GLY A 412 6.14 -3.43 -43.62
C GLY A 412 4.91 -2.69 -44.15
N GLY A 413 4.37 -1.72 -43.41
CA GLY A 413 3.23 -0.93 -43.89
C GLY A 413 3.62 0.16 -44.87
N ARG A 414 2.78 0.38 -45.92
CA ARG A 414 2.89 1.55 -46.79
C ARG A 414 2.02 2.69 -46.24
N ALA A 415 2.53 3.94 -46.30
CA ALA A 415 1.79 5.11 -45.89
C ALA A 415 0.64 5.39 -46.86
N ALA A 416 -0.54 5.68 -46.32
CA ALA A 416 -1.65 6.18 -47.12
C ALA A 416 -1.45 7.65 -47.48
N ILE A 417 -1.96 8.04 -48.66
CA ILE A 417 -1.91 9.44 -49.11
C ILE A 417 -2.86 10.27 -48.25
N LEU A 418 -2.32 11.30 -47.62
CA LEU A 418 -3.08 12.22 -46.80
C LEU A 418 -3.50 13.44 -47.62
N HIS A 419 -4.73 13.45 -48.18
CA HIS A 419 -5.25 14.60 -48.96
C HIS A 419 -5.65 15.77 -48.02
N ARG A 420 -4.96 16.89 -48.14
CA ARG A 420 -5.09 18.09 -47.25
C ARG A 420 -6.50 18.67 -47.17
N GLU A 421 -7.26 18.65 -48.28
CA GLU A 421 -8.59 19.25 -48.35
C GLU A 421 -9.73 18.39 -47.79
N GLY A 422 -9.61 17.07 -47.87
CA GLY A 422 -10.59 16.15 -47.31
C GLY A 422 -10.66 16.15 -45.77
N TRP A 423 -9.67 16.69 -45.09
CA TRP A 423 -9.53 16.64 -43.63
C TRP A 423 -10.43 17.61 -42.90
N LYS A 424 -10.54 18.85 -43.40
CA LYS A 424 -11.40 19.88 -42.81
C LYS A 424 -12.87 19.51 -42.87
N ARG A 425 -13.32 18.85 -43.93
CA ARG A 425 -14.72 18.39 -44.10
C ARG A 425 -15.05 17.12 -43.31
N LYS A 426 -14.15 16.13 -43.21
CA LYS A 426 -14.40 14.86 -42.47
C LYS A 426 -14.18 14.95 -40.95
N LEU A 427 -13.42 15.94 -40.48
CA LEU A 427 -13.26 16.30 -39.07
C LEU A 427 -14.26 17.36 -38.60
N ALA A 428 -15.19 17.78 -39.44
CA ALA A 428 -16.28 18.64 -38.97
C ALA A 428 -16.87 17.98 -37.70
N PRO A 429 -16.90 18.68 -36.56
CA PRO A 429 -17.42 18.12 -35.35
C PRO A 429 -18.86 17.70 -35.66
N ALA A 430 -19.12 16.36 -35.57
CA ALA A 430 -20.49 15.92 -35.42
C ALA A 430 -21.08 16.84 -34.35
N GLN A 431 -22.18 17.54 -34.70
CA GLN A 431 -22.79 18.62 -33.91
C GLN A 431 -22.75 18.24 -32.41
N ARG A 432 -21.67 18.58 -31.77
CA ARG A 432 -21.57 18.45 -30.30
C ARG A 432 -22.46 19.55 -29.80
N SER A 433 -23.64 19.21 -29.32
CA SER A 433 -24.44 20.13 -28.52
C SER A 433 -23.48 20.93 -27.64
N PRO A 434 -23.51 22.26 -27.68
CA PRO A 434 -22.54 23.05 -26.95
C PRO A 434 -22.50 22.54 -25.50
N LYS A 435 -21.34 22.13 -25.04
CA LYS A 435 -21.16 21.83 -23.62
C LYS A 435 -21.39 23.16 -22.93
N VAL A 436 -22.58 23.35 -22.40
CA VAL A 436 -22.85 24.47 -21.50
C VAL A 436 -21.79 24.39 -20.43
N PRO A 437 -20.88 25.36 -20.31
CA PRO A 437 -19.86 25.35 -19.27
C PRO A 437 -20.62 25.28 -17.95
N VAL A 438 -20.39 24.20 -17.18
CA VAL A 438 -20.90 24.15 -15.81
C VAL A 438 -20.10 25.22 -15.08
N SER A 439 -20.75 26.33 -14.75
CA SER A 439 -20.15 27.36 -13.91
C SER A 439 -19.85 26.71 -12.54
N HIS A 440 -18.57 26.46 -12.24
CA HIS A 440 -18.11 25.90 -10.95
C HIS A 440 -18.22 26.90 -9.77
N LYS A 441 -19.17 27.84 -9.84
CA LYS A 441 -19.49 28.74 -8.73
C LYS A 441 -20.29 28.00 -7.67
N GLY A 442 -19.67 27.10 -6.95
CA GLY A 442 -20.23 26.40 -5.78
C GLY A 442 -21.67 25.89 -5.90
N PHE A 443 -22.10 25.02 -5.01
CA PHE A 443 -23.53 24.61 -4.93
C PHE A 443 -24.40 25.73 -4.37
N ARG A 444 -25.63 25.89 -4.87
CA ARG A 444 -26.53 27.04 -4.57
C ARG A 444 -27.96 26.66 -4.22
N SER A 445 -28.39 25.41 -4.44
CA SER A 445 -29.72 24.93 -4.05
C SER A 445 -29.91 24.83 -2.55
N GLY A 446 -31.07 24.51 -2.04
CA GLY A 446 -31.35 24.22 -0.65
C GLY A 446 -30.53 23.04 -0.09
N LEU A 447 -29.99 22.16 -0.97
CA LEU A 447 -29.14 21.03 -0.63
C LEU A 447 -27.63 21.33 -0.71
N ALA A 448 -27.23 22.58 -0.98
CA ALA A 448 -25.84 22.97 -1.21
C ALA A 448 -24.89 22.56 -0.10
N SER A 449 -25.30 22.68 1.18
CA SER A 449 -24.51 22.28 2.34
C SER A 449 -24.25 20.76 2.34
N SER A 450 -25.29 19.97 2.14
CA SER A 450 -25.21 18.49 2.08
C SER A 450 -24.37 18.02 0.91
N LEU A 451 -24.47 18.66 -0.28
CA LEU A 451 -23.67 18.35 -1.46
C LEU A 451 -22.17 18.64 -1.22
N ARG A 452 -21.84 19.76 -0.60
CA ARG A 452 -20.46 20.10 -0.20
C ARG A 452 -19.90 19.10 0.79
N CYS A 453 -20.67 18.79 1.83
CA CYS A 453 -20.26 17.83 2.85
C CYS A 453 -20.03 16.44 2.25
N TYR A 454 -20.93 15.99 1.37
CA TYR A 454 -20.80 14.72 0.65
C TYR A 454 -19.50 14.66 -0.15
N LEU A 455 -19.22 15.64 -1.01
CA LEU A 455 -18.02 15.66 -1.84
C LEU A 455 -16.75 15.73 -1.00
N THR A 456 -16.74 16.58 0.03
CA THR A 456 -15.58 16.72 0.92
C THR A 456 -15.29 15.43 1.66
N THR A 457 -16.31 14.76 2.21
CA THR A 457 -16.17 13.47 2.88
C THR A 457 -15.69 12.38 1.90
N ARG A 458 -16.26 12.31 0.68
CA ARG A 458 -15.85 11.33 -0.33
C ARG A 458 -14.39 11.54 -0.79
N ARG A 459 -13.96 12.79 -0.93
CA ARG A 459 -12.58 13.14 -1.28
C ARG A 459 -11.60 12.83 -0.16
N ALA A 460 -11.97 13.12 1.08
CA ALA A 460 -11.19 12.74 2.26
C ALA A 460 -10.97 11.21 2.34
N LEU A 461 -11.98 10.42 1.91
CA LEU A 461 -11.87 8.96 1.79
C LEU A 461 -11.11 8.49 0.53
N GLY A 462 -10.40 9.39 -0.17
CA GLY A 462 -9.51 9.07 -1.29
C GLY A 462 -10.18 8.90 -2.65
N ARG A 463 -11.39 9.45 -2.87
CA ARG A 463 -12.06 9.42 -4.16
C ARG A 463 -11.86 10.75 -4.91
N ALA A 464 -11.52 10.68 -6.19
CA ALA A 464 -11.32 11.90 -7.00
C ALA A 464 -12.63 12.68 -7.25
N TYR A 465 -13.73 11.98 -7.52
CA TYR A 465 -15.11 12.49 -7.69
C TYR A 465 -15.23 13.71 -8.63
N ARG A 466 -14.49 13.73 -9.75
CA ARG A 466 -14.55 14.80 -10.74
C ARG A 466 -15.82 14.74 -11.59
N VAL A 467 -16.14 13.57 -12.14
CA VAL A 467 -17.34 13.34 -12.97
C VAL A 467 -18.59 13.39 -12.11
N GLU A 468 -18.49 12.90 -10.88
CA GLU A 468 -19.56 12.95 -9.89
C GLU A 468 -19.89 14.41 -9.54
N GLU A 469 -18.90 15.26 -9.33
CA GLU A 469 -19.06 16.68 -9.05
C GLU A 469 -19.78 17.40 -10.20
N ASP A 470 -19.34 17.22 -11.45
CA ASP A 470 -20.02 17.79 -12.62
C ASP A 470 -21.50 17.38 -12.68
N THR A 471 -21.80 16.14 -12.38
CA THR A 471 -23.18 15.62 -12.38
C THR A 471 -23.99 16.23 -11.23
N LEU A 472 -23.40 16.36 -10.04
CA LEU A 472 -24.05 16.95 -8.89
C LEU A 472 -24.27 18.47 -9.06
N HIS A 473 -23.37 19.17 -9.74
CA HIS A 473 -23.61 20.58 -10.13
C HIS A 473 -24.79 20.73 -11.08
N ARG A 474 -24.94 19.83 -12.05
CA ARG A 474 -26.12 19.82 -12.95
C ARG A 474 -27.40 19.52 -12.17
N TRP A 475 -27.37 18.64 -11.21
CA TRP A 475 -28.49 18.37 -10.32
C TRP A 475 -28.81 19.57 -9.43
N ASP A 476 -27.83 20.22 -8.84
CA ASP A 476 -27.96 21.41 -8.00
C ASP A 476 -28.56 22.60 -8.80
N ASP A 477 -28.04 22.85 -10.01
CA ASP A 477 -28.56 23.88 -10.92
C ASP A 477 -30.01 23.62 -11.31
N PHE A 478 -30.37 22.34 -11.56
CA PHE A 478 -31.76 21.94 -11.84
C PHE A 478 -32.66 22.22 -10.63
N LEU A 479 -32.23 21.80 -9.42
CA LEU A 479 -32.99 22.06 -8.20
C LEU A 479 -33.19 23.56 -7.97
N ARG A 480 -32.14 24.34 -8.11
CA ARG A 480 -32.20 25.80 -7.94
C ARG A 480 -33.18 26.46 -8.87
N ARG A 481 -33.20 26.07 -10.15
CA ARG A 481 -34.07 26.67 -11.16
C ARG A 481 -35.55 26.34 -10.96
N HIS A 482 -35.82 25.09 -10.55
CA HIS A 482 -37.22 24.60 -10.51
C HIS A 482 -37.82 24.56 -9.11
N TYR A 483 -37.00 24.57 -8.06
CA TYR A 483 -37.46 24.40 -6.69
C TYR A 483 -36.82 25.37 -5.69
N GLY A 484 -36.02 26.32 -6.21
CA GLY A 484 -35.43 27.40 -5.41
C GLY A 484 -34.56 26.90 -4.23
N LYS A 485 -34.93 27.26 -3.02
CA LYS A 485 -34.26 26.91 -1.76
C LYS A 485 -34.88 25.71 -1.04
N ALA A 486 -35.64 24.85 -1.71
CA ALA A 486 -36.23 23.66 -1.11
C ALA A 486 -35.17 22.77 -0.48
N ARG A 487 -35.32 22.45 0.81
CA ARG A 487 -34.42 21.61 1.59
C ARG A 487 -34.82 20.14 1.60
N GLU A 488 -36.09 19.86 1.32
CA GLU A 488 -36.62 18.50 1.24
C GLU A 488 -36.63 18.02 -0.20
N VAL A 489 -36.23 16.76 -0.39
CA VAL A 489 -36.27 16.12 -1.69
C VAL A 489 -37.60 15.37 -1.81
N LYS A 490 -38.35 15.63 -2.89
CA LYS A 490 -39.59 14.90 -3.24
C LYS A 490 -39.35 13.96 -4.42
N PRO A 491 -40.02 12.82 -4.54
CA PRO A 491 -39.86 11.88 -5.66
C PRO A 491 -39.98 12.54 -7.04
N GLN A 492 -40.95 13.48 -7.17
CA GLN A 492 -41.22 14.22 -8.39
C GLN A 492 -39.99 15.05 -8.88
N MET A 493 -39.14 15.52 -7.96
CA MET A 493 -37.93 16.27 -8.32
C MET A 493 -36.94 15.41 -9.08
N PHE A 494 -36.78 14.16 -8.68
CA PHE A 494 -35.91 13.20 -9.36
C PHE A 494 -36.48 12.80 -10.72
N LEU A 495 -37.76 12.47 -10.79
CA LEU A 495 -38.43 12.09 -12.05
C LEU A 495 -38.38 13.21 -13.08
N ARG A 496 -38.68 14.47 -12.69
CA ARG A 496 -38.57 15.62 -13.55
C ARG A 496 -37.15 15.90 -14.03
N TRP A 497 -36.12 15.59 -13.18
CA TRP A 497 -34.75 15.71 -13.64
C TRP A 497 -34.40 14.63 -14.66
N VAL A 498 -34.91 13.41 -14.52
CA VAL A 498 -34.74 12.34 -15.51
C VAL A 498 -35.27 12.74 -16.87
N SER A 499 -36.44 13.42 -16.93
CA SER A 499 -37.04 13.88 -18.17
C SER A 499 -36.24 14.98 -18.88
N THR A 500 -35.30 15.66 -18.21
CA THR A 500 -34.40 16.65 -18.85
C THR A 500 -33.30 16.01 -19.71
N MET A 501 -33.23 14.68 -19.80
CA MET A 501 -32.15 13.94 -20.45
C MET A 501 -32.62 12.94 -21.52
N PRO A 502 -33.59 13.28 -22.40
CA PRO A 502 -34.15 12.33 -23.36
C PRO A 502 -33.12 11.87 -24.41
N THR A 503 -32.23 12.77 -24.84
CA THR A 503 -31.24 12.52 -25.91
C THR A 503 -29.98 11.83 -25.47
N LEU A 504 -29.78 11.63 -24.16
CA LEU A 504 -28.60 10.95 -23.64
C LEU A 504 -28.67 9.44 -23.85
N GLN A 505 -27.54 8.85 -24.25
CA GLN A 505 -27.42 7.38 -24.28
C GLN A 505 -27.79 6.76 -22.94
N ALA A 506 -28.47 5.60 -22.97
CA ALA A 506 -28.97 4.90 -21.80
C ALA A 506 -27.90 4.70 -20.70
N THR A 507 -26.68 4.29 -21.08
CA THR A 507 -25.56 4.10 -20.14
C THR A 507 -25.14 5.40 -19.46
N VAL A 508 -25.08 6.52 -20.20
CA VAL A 508 -24.70 7.84 -19.66
C VAL A 508 -25.77 8.33 -18.69
N ARG A 509 -27.06 8.22 -19.09
CA ARG A 509 -28.20 8.57 -18.26
C ARG A 509 -28.20 7.74 -16.98
N ARG A 510 -28.10 6.41 -17.08
CA ARG A 510 -28.00 5.52 -15.92
C ARG A 510 -26.88 5.91 -14.94
N ASN A 511 -25.69 6.27 -15.45
CA ASN A 511 -24.57 6.68 -14.61
C ASN A 511 -24.86 7.99 -13.87
N ARG A 512 -25.47 8.99 -14.52
CA ARG A 512 -25.88 10.23 -13.85
C ARG A 512 -26.91 9.98 -12.76
N LEU A 513 -27.93 9.18 -13.05
CA LEU A 513 -28.96 8.80 -12.06
C LEU A 513 -28.33 8.11 -10.85
N ARG A 514 -27.41 7.18 -11.07
CA ARG A 514 -26.68 6.48 -10.00
C ARG A 514 -25.87 7.45 -9.13
N ILE A 515 -25.24 8.46 -9.70
CA ILE A 515 -24.48 9.45 -8.95
C ILE A 515 -25.39 10.23 -8.00
N VAL A 516 -26.52 10.74 -8.51
CA VAL A 516 -27.51 11.45 -7.67
C VAL A 516 -28.10 10.51 -6.62
N ARG A 517 -28.47 9.29 -6.97
CA ARG A 517 -28.95 8.29 -6.00
C ARG A 517 -27.94 8.04 -4.86
N ASN A 518 -26.65 7.94 -5.18
CA ASN A 518 -25.61 7.75 -4.15
C ASN A 518 -25.50 8.97 -3.21
N PHE A 519 -25.73 10.16 -3.71
CA PHE A 519 -25.87 11.36 -2.88
C PHE A 519 -27.13 11.29 -2.01
N LEU A 520 -28.27 10.93 -2.58
CA LEU A 520 -29.53 10.81 -1.83
C LEU A 520 -29.44 9.76 -0.70
N LEU A 521 -28.76 8.64 -0.94
CA LEU A 521 -28.44 7.65 0.09
C LEU A 521 -27.60 8.22 1.23
N TYR A 522 -26.65 9.08 0.91
CA TYR A 522 -25.87 9.78 1.93
C TYR A 522 -26.70 10.80 2.69
N HIS A 523 -27.54 11.56 1.98
CA HIS A 523 -28.45 12.57 2.54
C HIS A 523 -29.51 11.92 3.46
N ALA A 524 -30.09 10.79 3.07
CA ALA A 524 -31.09 10.05 3.82
C ALA A 524 -30.60 9.57 5.19
N ARG A 525 -29.30 9.40 5.38
CA ARG A 525 -28.74 9.05 6.71
C ARG A 525 -29.01 10.13 7.77
N ARG A 526 -29.21 11.38 7.35
CA ARG A 526 -29.51 12.55 8.20
C ARG A 526 -30.94 13.00 8.08
N HIS A 527 -31.57 12.69 6.97
CA HIS A 527 -32.94 13.04 6.63
C HIS A 527 -33.72 11.80 6.18
N PRO A 528 -34.21 10.95 7.12
CA PRO A 528 -34.79 9.65 6.81
C PRO A 528 -35.97 9.67 5.85
N ARG A 529 -36.68 10.79 5.75
CA ARG A 529 -37.81 11.00 4.81
C ARG A 529 -37.36 11.21 3.35
N THR A 530 -36.03 11.24 3.07
CA THR A 530 -35.51 11.43 1.71
C THR A 530 -35.88 10.22 0.83
N PRO A 531 -36.59 10.41 -0.29
CA PRO A 531 -36.92 9.31 -1.18
C PRO A 531 -35.67 8.80 -1.92
N ILE A 532 -35.53 7.48 -1.96
CA ILE A 532 -34.40 6.84 -2.66
C ILE A 532 -34.92 6.19 -3.94
N PRO A 533 -34.53 6.67 -5.13
CA PRO A 533 -34.93 6.08 -6.40
C PRO A 533 -34.48 4.62 -6.52
N GLU A 534 -35.34 3.74 -6.97
CA GLU A 534 -35.01 2.33 -7.19
C GLU A 534 -34.14 2.14 -8.43
N LEU A 535 -33.17 1.23 -8.33
CA LEU A 535 -32.25 0.93 -9.44
C LEU A 535 -32.94 0.25 -10.63
N LEU A 536 -34.07 -0.45 -10.37
CA LEU A 536 -34.86 -1.12 -11.40
C LEU A 536 -35.52 -0.13 -12.37
N THR A 537 -35.80 1.11 -11.92
CA THR A 537 -36.38 2.17 -12.76
C THR A 537 -35.34 2.85 -13.67
N PHE A 538 -34.06 2.52 -13.52
CA PHE A 538 -33.00 3.14 -14.33
C PHE A 538 -32.90 2.44 -15.69
N PRO A 539 -32.54 3.18 -16.76
CA PRO A 539 -32.34 2.58 -18.07
C PRO A 539 -31.39 1.36 -18.00
N LYS A 540 -31.71 0.30 -18.72
CA LYS A 540 -30.82 -0.85 -18.85
C LYS A 540 -29.49 -0.38 -19.47
N PRO A 541 -28.34 -0.90 -19.00
CA PRO A 541 -27.05 -0.58 -19.64
C PRO A 541 -27.06 -1.11 -21.07
N SER A 542 -26.50 -0.34 -22.00
CA SER A 542 -26.30 -0.83 -23.37
C SER A 542 -25.45 -2.11 -23.37
N PRO A 543 -25.70 -3.06 -24.26
CA PRO A 543 -24.84 -4.23 -24.42
C PRO A 543 -23.37 -3.83 -24.61
N ARG A 544 -22.48 -4.68 -24.13
CA ARG A 544 -21.03 -4.45 -24.39
C ARG A 544 -20.78 -4.56 -25.89
N GLN A 545 -20.20 -3.51 -26.46
CA GLN A 545 -19.77 -3.58 -27.85
C GLN A 545 -18.60 -4.54 -27.98
N VAL A 546 -18.64 -5.42 -28.95
CA VAL A 546 -17.51 -6.25 -29.33
C VAL A 546 -16.35 -5.35 -29.77
N PRO A 547 -15.13 -5.53 -29.28
CA PRO A 547 -14.00 -4.71 -29.67
C PRO A 547 -13.60 -5.03 -31.13
N TYR A 548 -13.23 -4.01 -31.87
CA TYR A 548 -12.61 -4.18 -33.17
C TYR A 548 -11.13 -4.57 -32.98
N LEU A 549 -10.72 -5.71 -33.49
CA LEU A 549 -9.33 -6.19 -33.39
C LEU A 549 -8.53 -5.68 -34.60
N VAL A 550 -7.72 -4.65 -34.38
CA VAL A 550 -6.83 -4.11 -35.43
C VAL A 550 -5.72 -5.12 -35.72
N SER A 551 -5.61 -5.58 -36.96
CA SER A 551 -4.58 -6.54 -37.39
C SER A 551 -3.16 -5.93 -37.34
N PRO A 552 -2.08 -6.73 -37.27
CA PRO A 552 -0.72 -6.22 -37.37
C PRO A 552 -0.45 -5.48 -38.69
N ALA A 553 -1.00 -5.96 -39.81
CA ALA A 553 -0.86 -5.32 -41.10
C ALA A 553 -1.54 -3.95 -41.16
N ASP A 554 -2.76 -3.85 -40.64
CA ASP A 554 -3.46 -2.57 -40.50
C ASP A 554 -2.71 -1.60 -39.61
N MET A 555 -2.20 -2.09 -38.48
CA MET A 555 -1.44 -1.23 -37.58
C MET A 555 -0.13 -0.75 -38.20
N ALA A 556 0.56 -1.58 -38.98
CA ALA A 556 1.75 -1.19 -39.73
C ALA A 556 1.43 -0.06 -40.73
N ARG A 557 0.32 -0.17 -41.49
CA ARG A 557 -0.18 0.92 -42.40
C ARG A 557 -0.48 2.20 -41.64
N ILE A 558 -1.16 2.11 -40.51
CA ILE A 558 -1.48 3.26 -39.64
C ILE A 558 -0.20 3.92 -39.14
N LEU A 559 0.79 3.15 -38.67
CA LEU A 559 2.07 3.67 -38.18
C LEU A 559 2.91 4.31 -39.29
N ALA A 560 2.93 3.73 -40.49
CA ALA A 560 3.57 4.33 -41.65
C ALA A 560 2.90 5.68 -42.01
N THR A 561 1.57 5.72 -42.01
CA THR A 561 0.80 6.95 -42.28
C THR A 561 0.99 8.00 -41.16
N ALA A 562 1.19 7.59 -39.91
CA ALA A 562 1.47 8.52 -38.82
C ALA A 562 2.80 9.27 -39.02
N ASN A 563 3.80 8.67 -39.67
CA ASN A 563 5.09 9.31 -39.94
C ASN A 563 4.99 10.52 -40.90
N VAL A 564 3.98 10.53 -41.76
CA VAL A 564 3.77 11.61 -42.73
C VAL A 564 2.74 12.68 -42.27
N LEU A 565 2.34 12.63 -40.99
CA LEU A 565 1.51 13.66 -40.39
C LEU A 565 2.25 15.00 -40.37
N PRO A 566 1.62 16.09 -40.87
CA PRO A 566 2.27 17.39 -40.91
C PRO A 566 2.51 17.92 -39.49
N SER A 567 3.69 18.45 -39.27
CA SER A 567 4.04 19.19 -38.06
C SER A 567 3.40 20.58 -38.04
N SER A 568 3.33 21.21 -36.91
CA SER A 568 2.94 22.60 -36.72
C SER A 568 3.83 23.27 -35.70
N HIS A 569 3.88 24.59 -35.66
CA HIS A 569 4.65 25.31 -34.65
C HIS A 569 4.26 24.92 -33.22
N GLN A 570 2.98 24.64 -32.97
CA GLN A 570 2.50 24.18 -31.67
C GLN A 570 2.84 22.70 -31.39
N ASN A 571 3.11 21.90 -32.41
CA ASN A 571 3.42 20.47 -32.31
C ASN A 571 4.49 20.08 -33.35
N PRO A 572 5.75 20.45 -33.16
CA PRO A 572 6.82 20.18 -34.11
C PRO A 572 7.10 18.65 -34.23
N LEU A 573 6.89 17.90 -33.16
CA LEU A 573 7.05 16.44 -33.12
C LEU A 573 5.71 15.69 -33.26
N ARG A 574 4.68 16.25 -33.93
CA ARG A 574 3.35 15.64 -34.02
C ARG A 574 3.39 14.21 -34.56
N ALA A 575 4.07 13.97 -35.65
CA ALA A 575 4.17 12.64 -36.29
C ALA A 575 4.77 11.62 -35.31
N GLN A 576 5.91 11.96 -34.72
CA GLN A 576 6.63 11.09 -33.78
C GLN A 576 5.85 10.87 -32.50
N THR A 577 5.18 11.90 -31.99
CA THR A 577 4.34 11.82 -30.77
C THR A 577 3.15 10.90 -30.99
N ILE A 578 2.43 11.04 -32.12
CA ILE A 578 1.28 10.18 -32.44
C ILE A 578 1.74 8.75 -32.70
N ARG A 579 2.82 8.56 -33.47
CA ARG A 579 3.39 7.23 -33.73
C ARG A 579 3.73 6.52 -32.41
N LEU A 580 4.51 7.16 -31.52
CA LEU A 580 4.86 6.57 -30.23
C LEU A 580 3.61 6.29 -29.37
N ALA A 581 2.65 7.21 -29.34
CA ALA A 581 1.41 7.02 -28.59
C ALA A 581 0.66 5.75 -29.04
N LEU A 582 0.56 5.53 -30.36
CA LEU A 582 -0.12 4.37 -30.92
C LEU A 582 0.66 3.08 -30.68
N ILE A 583 1.99 3.10 -30.79
CA ILE A 583 2.87 1.96 -30.45
C ILE A 583 2.64 1.55 -28.98
N LEU A 584 2.69 2.48 -28.04
CA LEU A 584 2.51 2.19 -26.62
C LEU A 584 1.10 1.67 -26.28
N LEU A 585 0.07 2.16 -26.99
CA LEU A 585 -1.30 1.65 -26.83
C LEU A 585 -1.45 0.22 -27.38
N TYR A 586 -0.87 -0.05 -28.56
CA TYR A 586 -1.01 -1.32 -29.27
C TYR A 586 -0.05 -2.40 -28.76
N CYS A 587 1.24 -2.08 -28.58
CA CYS A 587 2.26 -3.06 -28.22
C CYS A 587 2.40 -3.27 -26.71
N CYS A 588 1.96 -2.31 -25.88
CA CYS A 588 2.01 -2.40 -24.40
C CYS A 588 0.62 -2.44 -23.76
N GLY A 589 -0.45 -2.31 -24.52
CA GLY A 589 -1.82 -2.35 -24.02
C GLY A 589 -2.13 -1.27 -22.98
N LEU A 590 -1.49 -0.09 -23.01
CA LEU A 590 -1.73 0.99 -22.07
C LEU A 590 -3.16 1.53 -22.17
N ARG A 591 -3.70 1.99 -21.05
CA ARG A 591 -4.92 2.82 -21.11
C ARG A 591 -4.58 4.22 -21.58
N ARG A 592 -5.45 4.84 -22.39
CA ARG A 592 -5.26 6.24 -22.86
C ARG A 592 -4.88 7.20 -21.72
N GLY A 593 -5.56 7.09 -20.58
CA GLY A 593 -5.26 7.97 -19.44
C GLY A 593 -3.95 7.66 -18.74
N GLU A 594 -3.43 6.45 -18.81
CA GLU A 594 -2.10 6.08 -18.33
C GLU A 594 -1.03 6.69 -19.23
N LEU A 595 -1.15 6.46 -20.54
CA LEU A 595 -0.26 7.00 -21.56
C LEU A 595 -0.11 8.54 -21.47
N LEU A 596 -1.22 9.26 -21.36
CA LEU A 596 -1.20 10.73 -21.29
C LEU A 596 -0.63 11.30 -19.98
N ARG A 597 -0.46 10.48 -18.96
CA ARG A 597 0.15 10.86 -17.68
C ARG A 597 1.59 10.43 -17.53
N LEU A 598 2.13 9.62 -18.45
CA LEU A 598 3.53 9.22 -18.41
C LEU A 598 4.44 10.44 -18.42
N ARG A 599 5.45 10.43 -17.58
CA ARG A 599 6.52 11.42 -17.48
C ARG A 599 7.83 10.85 -18.03
N LEU A 600 8.81 11.69 -18.25
CA LEU A 600 10.14 11.22 -18.65
C LEU A 600 10.79 10.36 -17.58
N CYS A 601 10.65 10.71 -16.30
CA CYS A 601 11.15 9.95 -15.16
C CYS A 601 10.49 8.56 -15.00
N ASP A 602 9.35 8.32 -15.66
CA ASP A 602 8.69 7.02 -15.65
C ASP A 602 9.35 6.01 -16.61
N PHE A 603 10.27 6.43 -17.46
CA PHE A 603 11.03 5.55 -18.35
C PHE A 603 12.43 5.29 -17.79
N ASP A 604 12.71 4.02 -17.51
CA ASP A 604 14.05 3.54 -17.18
C ASP A 604 14.77 3.11 -18.47
N PRO A 605 15.75 3.89 -18.95
CA PRO A 605 16.43 3.60 -20.20
C PRO A 605 17.43 2.44 -20.09
N GLN A 606 17.90 2.09 -18.90
CA GLN A 606 18.83 0.98 -18.70
C GLN A 606 18.12 -0.36 -18.74
N GLN A 607 16.96 -0.43 -18.08
CA GLN A 607 16.17 -1.66 -18.03
C GLN A 607 15.12 -1.75 -19.14
N ASN A 608 14.91 -0.68 -19.93
CA ASN A 608 13.84 -0.57 -20.92
C ASN A 608 12.46 -0.88 -20.33
N VAL A 609 12.14 -0.19 -19.22
CA VAL A 609 10.90 -0.39 -18.47
C VAL A 609 10.16 0.94 -18.30
N LEU A 610 8.84 0.91 -18.50
CA LEU A 610 7.96 2.01 -18.12
C LEU A 610 7.33 1.74 -16.75
N ARG A 611 7.39 2.72 -15.86
CA ARG A 611 6.69 2.73 -14.57
C ARG A 611 5.33 3.38 -14.72
N ILE A 612 4.26 2.64 -14.52
CA ILE A 612 2.90 3.18 -14.57
C ILE A 612 2.41 3.38 -13.14
N GLU A 613 2.18 4.63 -12.76
CA GLU A 613 1.69 4.99 -11.43
C GLU A 613 0.28 5.60 -11.49
N ASN A 614 -0.40 5.62 -10.35
CA ASN A 614 -1.68 6.31 -10.16
C ASN A 614 -2.75 5.99 -11.22
N THR A 615 -2.93 4.70 -11.55
CA THR A 615 -3.95 4.26 -12.48
C THR A 615 -5.38 4.49 -11.94
N LYS A 616 -6.42 4.18 -12.71
CA LYS A 616 -7.83 4.28 -12.30
C LYS A 616 -8.14 3.64 -10.93
N PHE A 617 -7.35 2.66 -10.52
CA PHE A 617 -7.48 1.94 -9.25
C PHE A 617 -6.26 2.16 -8.34
N HIS A 618 -5.55 3.26 -8.50
CA HIS A 618 -4.32 3.60 -7.76
C HIS A 618 -3.25 2.50 -7.79
N LYS A 619 -3.26 1.65 -8.81
CA LYS A 619 -2.27 0.60 -8.97
C LYS A 619 -1.04 1.13 -9.67
N SER A 620 0.13 0.65 -9.21
CA SER A 620 1.41 0.87 -9.88
C SER A 620 1.91 -0.45 -10.47
N ARG A 621 2.53 -0.42 -11.64
CA ARG A 621 3.12 -1.59 -12.29
C ARG A 621 4.29 -1.20 -13.18
N LEU A 622 5.16 -2.16 -13.42
CA LEU A 622 6.25 -2.06 -14.38
C LEU A 622 5.79 -2.66 -15.72
N ILE A 623 6.12 -2.01 -16.80
CA ILE A 623 5.87 -2.45 -18.17
C ILE A 623 7.23 -2.58 -18.85
N PRO A 624 7.85 -3.77 -18.88
CA PRO A 624 9.04 -3.99 -19.66
C PRO A 624 8.67 -3.96 -21.16
N LEU A 625 9.50 -3.25 -21.91
CA LEU A 625 9.27 -3.03 -23.35
C LEU A 625 9.94 -4.13 -24.16
N SER A 626 9.31 -4.53 -25.27
CA SER A 626 9.99 -5.33 -26.28
C SER A 626 11.12 -4.51 -26.92
N PRO A 627 12.17 -5.14 -27.49
CA PRO A 627 13.32 -4.41 -28.07
C PRO A 627 12.91 -3.33 -29.06
N SER A 628 12.02 -3.65 -30.00
CA SER A 628 11.55 -2.69 -31.01
C SER A 628 10.74 -1.52 -30.44
N VAL A 629 9.98 -1.75 -29.36
CA VAL A 629 9.26 -0.65 -28.65
C VAL A 629 10.22 0.21 -27.87
N ALA A 630 11.22 -0.39 -27.21
CA ALA A 630 12.25 0.35 -26.49
C ALA A 630 13.00 1.30 -27.42
N GLU A 631 13.37 0.84 -28.61
CA GLU A 631 14.03 1.62 -29.66
C GLU A 631 13.21 2.86 -30.09
N GLU A 632 11.89 2.68 -30.25
CA GLU A 632 10.99 3.79 -30.57
C GLU A 632 10.91 4.82 -29.45
N VAL A 633 10.89 4.37 -28.18
CA VAL A 633 10.91 5.26 -27.04
C VAL A 633 12.23 6.04 -26.97
N HIS A 634 13.37 5.36 -27.10
CA HIS A 634 14.70 5.98 -27.12
C HIS A 634 14.83 7.03 -28.24
N ARG A 635 14.39 6.67 -29.46
CA ARG A 635 14.40 7.58 -30.61
C ARG A 635 13.56 8.83 -30.32
N TYR A 636 12.34 8.66 -29.80
CA TYR A 636 11.49 9.79 -29.46
C TYR A 636 12.08 10.69 -28.38
N VAL A 637 12.63 10.10 -27.32
CA VAL A 637 13.27 10.86 -26.21
C VAL A 637 14.49 11.63 -26.72
N ALA A 638 15.28 11.06 -27.61
CA ALA A 638 16.43 11.72 -28.23
C ALA A 638 15.98 12.92 -29.10
N LEU A 639 14.95 12.74 -29.94
CA LEU A 639 14.37 13.82 -30.77
C LEU A 639 13.82 14.95 -29.88
N ARG A 640 13.16 14.61 -28.80
CA ARG A 640 12.60 15.57 -27.84
C ARG A 640 13.71 16.37 -27.13
N ARG A 641 14.84 15.74 -26.76
CA ARG A 641 16.00 16.42 -26.16
C ARG A 641 16.61 17.42 -27.14
N ARG A 642 16.65 17.12 -28.44
CA ARG A 642 17.12 18.06 -29.46
C ARG A 642 16.24 19.30 -29.55
N GLN A 643 14.92 19.15 -29.42
CA GLN A 643 13.96 20.28 -29.46
C GLN A 643 13.98 21.11 -28.16
N ARG A 644 14.31 20.52 -27.04
CA ARG A 644 14.42 21.18 -25.75
C ARG A 644 15.54 20.51 -24.93
N PRO A 645 16.75 21.10 -24.92
CA PRO A 645 17.85 20.61 -24.11
C PRO A 645 17.49 20.59 -22.62
N ALA A 646 17.92 19.54 -21.91
CA ALA A 646 17.70 19.33 -20.49
C ALA A 646 16.22 19.47 -20.05
N PRO A 647 15.27 18.67 -20.58
CA PRO A 647 13.90 18.70 -20.11
C PRO A 647 13.84 18.20 -18.65
N ASP A 648 13.05 18.89 -17.82
CA ASP A 648 12.74 18.44 -16.47
C ASP A 648 12.16 17.01 -16.52
N PRO A 649 12.73 16.03 -15.75
CA PRO A 649 12.27 14.65 -15.70
C PRO A 649 10.80 14.48 -15.37
N GLU A 650 10.22 15.42 -14.62
CA GLU A 650 8.81 15.45 -14.26
C GLU A 650 7.85 15.87 -15.39
N THR A 651 8.39 16.30 -16.55
CA THR A 651 7.55 16.64 -17.70
C THR A 651 6.97 15.42 -18.38
N PHE A 652 5.78 15.59 -18.97
CA PHE A 652 5.08 14.48 -19.63
C PHE A 652 5.87 13.90 -20.81
N LEU A 653 5.85 12.58 -20.97
CA LEU A 653 6.52 11.88 -22.07
C LEU A 653 5.99 12.38 -23.44
N LEU A 654 4.67 12.38 -23.65
CA LEU A 654 4.04 12.91 -24.84
C LEU A 654 3.90 14.43 -24.72
N TRP A 655 4.77 15.12 -25.43
CA TRP A 655 4.90 16.56 -25.32
C TRP A 655 4.09 17.33 -26.37
N SER A 656 3.58 18.50 -25.98
CA SER A 656 2.96 19.50 -26.86
C SER A 656 3.47 20.89 -26.48
N ASN A 657 3.79 21.72 -27.48
CA ASN A 657 4.23 23.09 -27.26
C ASN A 657 3.04 24.09 -27.16
N ASN A 658 1.81 23.59 -27.07
CA ASN A 658 0.64 24.45 -26.97
C ASN A 658 0.65 25.24 -25.65
N PRO A 659 0.78 26.59 -25.68
CA PRO A 659 0.82 27.43 -24.48
C PRO A 659 -0.51 27.43 -23.71
N LEU A 660 -1.64 27.14 -24.37
CA LEU A 660 -2.96 27.04 -23.76
C LEU A 660 -3.17 25.72 -23.01
N ALA A 661 -2.30 24.73 -23.20
CA ALA A 661 -2.35 23.47 -22.43
C ALA A 661 -1.72 23.70 -21.06
N ARG A 662 -2.52 23.78 -20.01
CA ARG A 662 -2.09 24.01 -18.61
C ARG A 662 -0.89 23.18 -18.12
N ALA A 663 -0.60 22.06 -18.75
CA ALA A 663 0.46 21.14 -18.34
C ALA A 663 1.39 20.71 -19.49
N ARG A 664 1.36 21.35 -20.66
CA ARG A 664 2.15 20.98 -21.86
C ARG A 664 2.08 19.49 -22.22
N THR A 665 0.99 18.81 -21.82
CA THR A 665 0.70 17.41 -22.19
C THR A 665 -0.15 17.35 -23.45
N TYR A 666 -0.06 16.22 -24.17
CA TYR A 666 -0.92 15.98 -25.31
C TYR A 666 -2.37 15.75 -24.86
N SER A 667 -3.36 16.38 -25.52
CA SER A 667 -4.75 16.24 -25.09
C SER A 667 -5.37 14.91 -25.53
N ALA A 668 -6.29 14.39 -24.70
CA ALA A 668 -7.03 13.18 -25.01
C ALA A 668 -7.90 13.32 -26.28
N THR A 669 -8.38 14.53 -26.57
CA THR A 669 -9.16 14.85 -27.75
C THR A 669 -8.27 14.85 -28.99
N ALA A 670 -7.11 15.53 -28.92
CA ALA A 670 -6.18 15.57 -30.05
C ALA A 670 -5.67 14.16 -30.41
N LEU A 671 -5.40 13.30 -29.41
CA LEU A 671 -5.02 11.91 -29.67
C LEU A 671 -6.15 11.14 -30.38
N ALA A 672 -7.39 11.30 -29.93
CA ALA A 672 -8.54 10.63 -30.54
C ALA A 672 -8.85 11.13 -31.95
N ASP A 673 -8.67 12.44 -32.21
CA ASP A 673 -8.90 13.02 -33.53
C ASP A 673 -7.82 12.58 -34.53
N ASN A 674 -6.54 12.53 -34.11
CA ASN A 674 -5.47 11.96 -34.96
C ASN A 674 -5.67 10.45 -35.22
N TRP A 675 -6.10 9.69 -34.24
CA TRP A 675 -6.44 8.27 -34.42
C TRP A 675 -7.56 8.10 -35.47
N ARG A 676 -8.65 8.84 -35.33
CA ARG A 676 -9.76 8.82 -36.28
C ARG A 676 -9.30 9.18 -37.69
N LEU A 677 -8.48 10.20 -37.81
CA LEU A 677 -7.91 10.63 -39.07
C LEU A 677 -7.13 9.52 -39.76
N LEU A 678 -6.21 8.89 -39.00
CA LEU A 678 -5.36 7.79 -39.50
C LEU A 678 -6.21 6.59 -39.94
N CYS A 679 -7.23 6.20 -39.15
CA CYS A 679 -8.14 5.12 -39.50
C CYS A 679 -8.90 5.40 -40.78
N LEU A 680 -9.42 6.63 -40.95
CA LEU A 680 -10.12 7.04 -42.18
C LEU A 680 -9.18 7.04 -43.40
N ALA A 681 -7.93 7.49 -43.24
CA ALA A 681 -6.97 7.53 -44.32
C ALA A 681 -6.51 6.13 -44.77
N THR A 682 -6.41 5.20 -43.82
CA THR A 682 -5.95 3.83 -44.09
C THR A 682 -7.09 2.84 -44.38
N GLY A 683 -8.36 3.27 -44.32
CA GLY A 683 -9.53 2.43 -44.51
C GLY A 683 -9.80 1.44 -43.39
N VAL A 684 -9.19 1.63 -42.20
CA VAL A 684 -9.39 0.76 -41.04
C VAL A 684 -10.64 1.22 -40.28
N LEU A 685 -11.79 0.67 -40.68
CA LEU A 685 -13.12 1.07 -40.20
C LEU A 685 -13.90 -0.16 -39.74
N ASP A 686 -14.85 0.05 -38.81
CA ASP A 686 -15.82 -0.99 -38.42
C ASP A 686 -16.87 -1.20 -39.51
N GLU A 687 -17.72 -2.22 -39.40
CA GLU A 687 -18.81 -2.53 -40.32
C GLU A 687 -19.77 -1.35 -40.59
N ARG A 688 -19.78 -0.36 -39.71
CA ARG A 688 -20.60 0.85 -39.83
C ARG A 688 -19.81 2.01 -40.39
N GLY A 689 -18.63 1.83 -40.95
CA GLY A 689 -17.78 2.86 -41.52
C GLY A 689 -17.16 3.81 -40.47
N ARG A 690 -17.06 3.42 -39.19
CA ARG A 690 -16.53 4.23 -38.12
C ARG A 690 -15.15 3.76 -37.71
N ALA A 691 -14.29 4.70 -37.34
CA ALA A 691 -12.99 4.38 -36.76
C ALA A 691 -13.14 3.59 -35.44
N PRO A 692 -12.33 2.52 -35.24
CA PRO A 692 -12.25 1.80 -33.97
C PRO A 692 -11.96 2.72 -32.79
N ARG A 693 -12.34 2.32 -31.60
CA ARG A 693 -12.03 3.11 -30.39
C ARG A 693 -10.54 2.90 -30.03
N LEU A 694 -9.87 3.93 -29.54
CA LEU A 694 -8.50 3.80 -29.01
C LEU A 694 -8.36 2.71 -27.95
N HIS A 695 -9.45 2.39 -27.24
CA HIS A 695 -9.43 1.33 -26.22
C HIS A 695 -9.42 -0.07 -26.84
N ASP A 696 -9.87 -0.20 -28.09
CA ASP A 696 -9.87 -1.47 -28.81
C ASP A 696 -8.43 -1.95 -29.10
N LEU A 697 -7.45 -1.02 -29.21
CA LEU A 697 -6.02 -1.37 -29.29
C LEU A 697 -5.55 -2.19 -28.08
N ARG A 698 -6.03 -1.86 -26.89
CA ARG A 698 -5.70 -2.63 -25.69
C ARG A 698 -6.39 -4.00 -25.67
N HIS A 699 -7.60 -4.10 -26.21
CA HIS A 699 -8.28 -5.38 -26.39
C HIS A 699 -7.53 -6.24 -27.40
N GLY A 700 -7.12 -5.65 -28.54
CA GLY A 700 -6.28 -6.28 -29.55
C GLY A 700 -4.96 -6.80 -28.97
N PHE A 701 -4.27 -5.96 -28.19
CA PHE A 701 -3.04 -6.38 -27.50
C PHE A 701 -3.23 -7.65 -26.68
N ALA A 702 -4.29 -7.71 -25.87
CA ALA A 702 -4.53 -8.88 -25.02
C ALA A 702 -4.81 -10.15 -25.82
N VAL A 703 -5.65 -10.04 -26.87
CA VAL A 703 -5.96 -11.18 -27.76
C VAL A 703 -4.71 -11.65 -28.52
N MET A 704 -3.91 -10.71 -29.04
CA MET A 704 -2.70 -11.06 -29.80
C MET A 704 -1.60 -11.69 -28.93
N ALA A 705 -1.47 -11.25 -27.66
CA ALA A 705 -0.55 -11.89 -26.71
C ALA A 705 -0.97 -13.35 -26.45
N LEU A 706 -2.27 -13.60 -26.24
CA LEU A 706 -2.82 -14.94 -26.06
C LEU A 706 -2.63 -15.82 -27.32
N HIS A 707 -2.95 -15.27 -28.50
CA HIS A 707 -2.79 -15.95 -29.77
C HIS A 707 -1.33 -16.32 -30.04
N ARG A 708 -0.37 -15.41 -29.76
CA ARG A 708 1.06 -15.68 -29.90
C ARG A 708 1.49 -16.87 -29.04
N TRP A 709 1.11 -16.88 -27.75
CA TRP A 709 1.45 -17.99 -26.85
C TRP A 709 0.82 -19.31 -27.30
N TYR A 710 -0.42 -19.28 -27.75
CA TYR A 710 -1.09 -20.45 -28.30
C TYR A 710 -0.31 -21.01 -29.49
N ARG A 711 0.07 -20.17 -30.46
CA ARG A 711 0.86 -20.58 -31.64
C ARG A 711 2.27 -21.10 -31.30
N GLN A 712 2.83 -20.65 -30.17
CA GLN A 712 4.11 -21.14 -29.64
C GLN A 712 3.98 -22.43 -28.81
N GLY A 713 2.80 -23.05 -28.74
CA GLY A 713 2.55 -24.26 -27.95
C GLY A 713 2.66 -24.04 -26.43
N ARG A 714 2.59 -22.78 -25.95
CA ARG A 714 2.68 -22.48 -24.54
C ARG A 714 1.34 -22.66 -23.84
N GLU A 715 1.36 -23.12 -22.59
CA GLU A 715 0.16 -23.24 -21.78
C GLU A 715 -0.42 -21.83 -21.47
N VAL A 716 -1.50 -21.49 -22.17
CA VAL A 716 -2.11 -20.15 -22.09
C VAL A 716 -2.65 -19.83 -20.70
N GLN A 717 -3.17 -20.81 -19.97
CA GLN A 717 -3.75 -20.58 -18.64
C GLN A 717 -2.71 -20.11 -17.61
N SER A 718 -1.52 -20.72 -17.64
CA SER A 718 -0.42 -20.30 -16.75
C SER A 718 0.06 -18.87 -17.06
N LYS A 719 0.00 -18.45 -18.33
CA LYS A 719 0.39 -17.12 -18.80
C LYS A 719 -0.67 -16.03 -18.57
N LEU A 720 -1.93 -16.38 -18.28
CA LEU A 720 -3.00 -15.39 -18.00
C LEU A 720 -2.66 -14.48 -16.82
N VAL A 721 -1.96 -14.98 -15.81
CA VAL A 721 -1.56 -14.18 -14.63
C VAL A 721 -0.51 -13.13 -15.03
N HIS A 722 0.40 -13.46 -15.95
CA HIS A 722 1.38 -12.52 -16.51
C HIS A 722 0.69 -11.42 -17.31
N LEU A 723 -0.25 -11.79 -18.19
CA LEU A 723 -1.05 -10.84 -18.96
C LEU A 723 -1.89 -9.93 -18.06
N ALA A 724 -2.56 -10.50 -17.03
CA ALA A 724 -3.32 -9.75 -16.06
C ALA A 724 -2.45 -8.74 -15.29
N THR A 725 -1.23 -9.16 -14.92
CA THR A 725 -0.25 -8.32 -14.22
C THR A 725 0.24 -7.18 -15.11
N TYR A 726 0.63 -7.48 -16.34
CA TYR A 726 1.08 -6.52 -17.34
C TYR A 726 0.00 -5.47 -17.65
N LEU A 727 -1.22 -5.90 -17.89
CA LEU A 727 -2.37 -5.04 -18.12
C LEU A 727 -2.81 -4.28 -16.87
N GLY A 728 -2.46 -4.72 -15.67
CA GLY A 728 -2.91 -4.14 -14.41
C GLY A 728 -4.40 -4.37 -14.16
N HIS A 729 -4.89 -5.60 -14.39
CA HIS A 729 -6.23 -6.01 -14.02
C HIS A 729 -6.36 -6.22 -12.51
N VAL A 730 -7.54 -5.96 -11.96
CA VAL A 730 -7.81 -6.13 -10.51
C VAL A 730 -7.91 -7.62 -10.16
N SER A 731 -8.42 -8.41 -11.08
CA SER A 731 -8.58 -9.85 -10.97
C SER A 731 -8.23 -10.52 -12.29
N PRO A 732 -7.59 -11.69 -12.29
CA PRO A 732 -7.37 -12.50 -13.48
C PRO A 732 -8.66 -12.78 -14.25
N VAL A 733 -9.80 -12.90 -13.57
CA VAL A 733 -11.13 -13.06 -14.18
C VAL A 733 -11.43 -11.99 -15.25
N SER A 734 -10.94 -10.76 -15.06
CA SER A 734 -11.08 -9.71 -16.08
C SER A 734 -10.29 -10.00 -17.35
N THR A 735 -9.29 -10.90 -17.29
CA THR A 735 -8.44 -11.30 -18.42
C THR A 735 -9.06 -12.50 -19.13
N HIS A 736 -9.83 -13.35 -18.44
CA HIS A 736 -10.56 -14.47 -19.04
C HIS A 736 -11.52 -14.03 -20.15
N TYR A 737 -12.04 -12.78 -20.07
CA TYR A 737 -12.85 -12.21 -21.14
C TYR A 737 -12.20 -12.29 -22.53
N TYR A 738 -10.87 -12.17 -22.60
CA TYR A 738 -10.14 -12.19 -23.88
C TYR A 738 -10.03 -13.59 -24.50
N LEU A 739 -10.16 -14.66 -23.71
CA LEU A 739 -10.19 -16.02 -24.24
C LEU A 739 -11.37 -16.23 -25.19
N HIS A 740 -12.53 -15.60 -24.88
CA HIS A 740 -13.72 -15.68 -25.73
C HIS A 740 -13.57 -14.91 -27.06
N LEU A 741 -12.58 -14.01 -27.15
CA LEU A 741 -12.33 -13.19 -28.35
C LEU A 741 -11.25 -13.78 -29.25
N CYS A 742 -10.64 -14.91 -28.89
CA CYS A 742 -9.62 -15.60 -29.69
C CYS A 742 -10.27 -16.79 -30.41
N PRO A 743 -10.51 -16.72 -31.74
CA PRO A 743 -11.16 -17.80 -32.51
C PRO A 743 -10.42 -19.13 -32.40
N GLU A 744 -9.08 -19.08 -32.49
CA GLU A 744 -8.22 -20.28 -32.48
C GLU A 744 -8.29 -21.03 -31.17
N LEU A 745 -8.41 -20.30 -30.02
CA LEU A 745 -8.61 -20.94 -28.73
C LEU A 745 -9.99 -21.60 -28.61
N ARG A 746 -11.02 -21.03 -29.27
CA ARG A 746 -12.34 -21.65 -29.33
C ARG A 746 -12.34 -22.91 -30.17
N GLU A 747 -11.66 -22.87 -31.31
CA GLU A 747 -11.52 -24.05 -32.19
C GLU A 747 -10.74 -25.18 -31.51
N ALA A 748 -9.68 -24.82 -30.74
CA ALA A 748 -8.94 -25.83 -29.97
C ALA A 748 -9.79 -26.43 -28.85
N ALA A 749 -10.55 -25.60 -28.13
CA ALA A 749 -11.49 -26.06 -27.09
C ALA A 749 -12.57 -26.96 -27.71
N ASN A 750 -13.11 -26.60 -28.87
CA ASN A 750 -14.07 -27.41 -29.60
C ASN A 750 -13.50 -28.77 -30.05
N ARG A 751 -12.25 -28.79 -30.54
CA ARG A 751 -11.58 -30.08 -30.91
C ARG A 751 -11.41 -30.98 -29.70
N LEU A 752 -10.88 -30.46 -28.59
CA LEU A 752 -10.74 -31.22 -27.34
C LEU A 752 -12.10 -31.73 -26.83
N PHE A 753 -13.16 -30.90 -26.96
CA PHE A 753 -14.51 -31.33 -26.64
C PHE A 753 -15.03 -32.42 -27.56
N HIS A 754 -14.77 -32.33 -28.86
CA HIS A 754 -15.11 -33.39 -29.83
C HIS A 754 -14.37 -34.69 -29.53
N GLU A 755 -13.06 -34.63 -29.33
CA GLU A 755 -12.25 -35.80 -28.96
C GLU A 755 -12.77 -36.46 -27.65
N TYR A 756 -13.12 -35.63 -26.65
CA TYR A 756 -13.70 -36.11 -25.41
C TYR A 756 -15.12 -36.70 -25.64
N ALA A 757 -15.97 -36.04 -26.42
CA ALA A 757 -17.29 -36.52 -26.77
C ALA A 757 -17.25 -37.81 -27.58
N GLU A 758 -16.32 -37.94 -28.53
CA GLU A 758 -16.10 -39.19 -29.26
C GLU A 758 -15.61 -40.33 -28.37
N SER A 759 -14.81 -40.02 -27.31
CA SER A 759 -14.41 -41.03 -26.33
C SER A 759 -15.56 -41.53 -25.47
N LEU A 760 -16.55 -40.66 -25.19
CA LEU A 760 -17.75 -41.01 -24.41
C LEU A 760 -18.84 -41.65 -25.25
N PHE A 761 -18.96 -41.22 -26.52
CA PHE A 761 -19.97 -41.70 -27.46
C PHE A 761 -19.29 -42.19 -28.77
N PRO A 762 -18.59 -43.35 -28.75
CA PRO A 762 -17.99 -43.86 -29.97
C PRO A 762 -19.06 -44.05 -31.01
N SER A 763 -18.90 -43.40 -32.16
CA SER A 763 -19.86 -43.52 -33.27
C SER A 763 -20.05 -45.00 -33.64
N LYS A 764 -21.28 -45.51 -33.42
CA LYS A 764 -21.70 -46.78 -33.96
C LYS A 764 -21.68 -46.65 -35.51
N GLY A 765 -20.63 -47.11 -36.16
CA GLY A 765 -20.67 -47.10 -37.59
C GLY A 765 -19.39 -47.53 -38.25
N ALA A 766 -19.18 -48.81 -38.37
CA ALA A 766 -18.72 -49.49 -39.57
C ALA A 766 -18.64 -51.00 -39.24
N ARG A 767 -19.72 -51.69 -39.54
CA ARG A 767 -19.66 -53.09 -39.91
C ARG A 767 -19.63 -53.18 -41.41
#